data_204e0ca8d3d4038bb2b5d5f4355b5187
#
_entry.id   204e0ca8d3d4038bb2b5d5f4355b5187
#
_cell.length_a   1.000
_cell.length_b   1.000
_cell.length_c   1.000
_cell.angle_alpha   90.00
_cell.angle_beta   90.00
_cell.angle_gamma   90.00
#
_symmetry.space_group_name_H-M   'P 1'
#
loop_
_entity.id
_entity.type
_entity.pdbx_description
1 polymer ?
#
loop_
_entity_poly.entity_id
_entity_poly.type
_entity_poly.pdbx_seq_one_letter_code
_entity_poly.pdbx_strand_id
1 'polypeptide(L)'
;MITPAMLRRGIIPQTHTTTDGVTAAQAHTALAELLTVGFIADPQELQQLSLEELVNLITQAGTTIGANRTWQPMFPGFPEQVATMPDIELFLTQIYHYLTYGRWRPDIEKTFERTKLAHTDWTQNFRRLTLVELTPQLVQDEWAKAVALSPADREFLHDVIAELGINVPELMTTTGFTSGDNFAAALCEIPHPHERLDTGLALARTATDVLRTVLAAYCKEPDRAVDLLSSAEFRLDMRSIPRPQRRSILRALARFTDNTNLDMVMRHKKLWRRALRPVHPFELPQAAEVHTHLTIIFGKTAHRTFNSQVEAALLRNDVPAAVRLLATNPGNLLRRVDHLMRLSRSKKPSADALLSALAEAAPKARLTTLISCYNGISNRDAPLKVFRIRGRNVLKETNNPPVESWLKSAVFDTLRAAMRQRLRAAPAPTGPVPVGSTVPVELVRREASTSKLALARGQRLPLGDGSIMRLFVHWYGHDVDLGVCFADALLMEQLGYLDYTNLSSNRLKNSVLHSGDITYAPLPDGACEFVDIKDTIWQELPTVRYAIPQLISFSGDKFDDIDNVAGIMVRSQAMAGEIFEPRTVETAMNVHVKSTSAIPFIVDLVDRELIWLDTSLGSRMGRFNTGRSNGVQLIRAELETLNHMLTNGQLLALWAAAHDTETTPDAGDEPTNHDQVAKLLAF
;
A
#
# COMPACT_ATOMS: atom_id res chain seq x y z
N MET A 1 3.73 22.16 12.78
CA MET A 1 2.28 21.81 12.78
C MET A 1 2.13 20.30 12.94
N ILE A 2 1.25 19.81 13.82
CA ILE A 2 0.98 18.37 13.98
C ILE A 2 -0.09 17.96 12.97
N THR A 3 0.16 16.89 12.19
CA THR A 3 -0.77 16.40 11.15
C THR A 3 -1.11 14.92 11.35
N PRO A 4 -2.25 14.43 10.81
CA PRO A 4 -2.58 13.00 10.84
C PRO A 4 -1.49 12.11 10.23
N ALA A 5 -0.81 12.58 9.19
CA ALA A 5 0.27 11.85 8.53
C ALA A 5 1.47 11.61 9.48
N MET A 6 1.81 12.59 10.32
CA MET A 6 2.84 12.46 11.35
C MET A 6 2.40 11.47 12.45
N LEU A 7 1.15 11.58 12.92
CA LEU A 7 0.64 10.72 14.00
C LEU A 7 0.55 9.25 13.58
N ARG A 8 0.19 8.96 12.32
CA ARG A 8 0.23 7.60 11.78
C ARG A 8 1.62 6.99 11.79
N ARG A 9 2.66 7.83 11.70
CA ARG A 9 4.06 7.40 11.85
C ARG A 9 4.55 7.35 13.30
N GLY A 10 3.72 7.76 14.25
CA GLY A 10 4.06 7.82 15.67
C GLY A 10 4.93 9.02 16.03
N ILE A 11 4.88 10.09 15.23
CA ILE A 11 5.73 11.27 15.36
C ILE A 11 4.91 12.43 15.93
N ILE A 12 5.41 13.04 17.01
CA ILE A 12 5.07 14.39 17.45
C ILE A 12 6.24 15.27 17.02
N PRO A 13 6.06 16.25 16.12
CA PRO A 13 7.15 17.11 15.70
C PRO A 13 7.60 18.00 16.86
N GLN A 14 8.90 17.98 17.16
CA GLN A 14 9.51 18.92 18.11
C GLN A 14 9.67 20.25 17.38
N THR A 15 8.80 21.19 17.66
CA THR A 15 8.99 22.60 17.34
C THR A 15 9.91 23.19 18.39
N HIS A 16 10.80 24.10 18.02
CA HIS A 16 11.87 24.65 18.87
C HIS A 16 11.44 24.85 20.32
N THR A 17 12.35 24.54 21.27
CA THR A 17 12.17 24.61 22.72
C THR A 17 11.30 25.82 23.11
N THR A 18 10.02 25.54 23.35
CA THR A 18 9.14 26.53 23.95
C THR A 18 9.56 26.73 25.40
N THR A 19 9.84 27.96 25.79
CA THR A 19 10.17 28.35 27.19
C THR A 19 8.97 28.10 28.12
N ASP A 20 7.79 27.84 27.60
CA ASP A 20 6.52 27.69 28.30
C ASP A 20 5.87 26.30 28.03
N GLY A 21 6.55 25.23 28.42
CA GLY A 21 5.97 23.89 28.44
C GLY A 21 4.76 23.78 29.40
N VAL A 22 3.89 22.81 29.15
CA VAL A 22 2.71 22.60 30.00
C VAL A 22 3.07 21.95 31.34
N THR A 23 2.18 22.09 32.32
CA THR A 23 2.32 21.42 33.62
C THR A 23 2.15 19.91 33.53
N ALA A 24 2.71 19.17 34.48
CA ALA A 24 2.53 17.72 34.56
C ALA A 24 1.04 17.31 34.60
N ALA A 25 0.18 18.09 35.27
CA ALA A 25 -1.26 17.83 35.31
C ALA A 25 -1.90 17.95 33.92
N GLN A 26 -1.54 18.97 33.13
CA GLN A 26 -2.03 19.14 31.76
C GLN A 26 -1.53 18.01 30.85
N ALA A 27 -0.27 17.60 30.97
CA ALA A 27 0.29 16.48 30.21
C ALA A 27 -0.42 15.15 30.52
N HIS A 28 -0.75 14.88 31.78
CA HIS A 28 -1.52 13.68 32.16
C HIS A 28 -2.96 13.75 31.67
N THR A 29 -3.58 14.93 31.68
CA THR A 29 -4.93 15.12 31.08
C THR A 29 -4.88 14.84 29.57
N ALA A 30 -3.89 15.39 28.87
CA ALA A 30 -3.72 15.14 27.45
C ALA A 30 -3.46 13.65 27.14
N LEU A 31 -2.67 12.96 27.95
CA LEU A 31 -2.49 11.52 27.83
C LEU A 31 -3.81 10.77 27.99
N ALA A 32 -4.64 11.13 28.98
CA ALA A 32 -5.94 10.50 29.18
C ALA A 32 -6.86 10.68 27.95
N GLU A 33 -6.88 11.87 27.36
CA GLU A 33 -7.63 12.13 26.11
C GLU A 33 -7.06 11.34 24.91
N LEU A 34 -5.75 11.29 24.75
CA LEU A 34 -5.09 10.50 23.71
C LEU A 34 -5.42 9.01 23.81
N LEU A 35 -5.45 8.47 25.03
CA LEU A 35 -5.85 7.07 25.26
C LEU A 35 -7.28 6.80 24.77
N THR A 36 -8.21 7.74 24.93
CA THR A 36 -9.60 7.58 24.46
C THR A 36 -9.71 7.45 22.94
N VAL A 37 -8.70 7.87 22.19
CA VAL A 37 -8.64 7.78 20.73
C VAL A 37 -7.58 6.78 20.24
N GLY A 38 -7.04 5.95 21.15
CA GLY A 38 -6.12 4.86 20.81
C GLY A 38 -4.67 5.29 20.53
N PHE A 39 -4.23 6.41 21.12
CA PHE A 39 -2.83 6.86 21.08
C PHE A 39 -2.23 6.90 22.49
N ILE A 40 -0.91 6.73 22.57
CA ILE A 40 -0.16 6.79 23.82
C ILE A 40 1.14 7.55 23.61
N ALA A 41 1.52 8.41 24.57
CA ALA A 41 2.78 9.14 24.57
C ALA A 41 3.37 9.19 25.99
N ASP A 42 4.67 9.48 26.10
CA ASP A 42 5.30 9.72 27.38
C ASP A 42 4.84 11.08 27.93
N PRO A 43 4.32 11.15 29.18
CA PRO A 43 3.94 12.42 29.80
C PRO A 43 5.08 13.43 29.89
N GLN A 44 6.34 12.97 29.98
CA GLN A 44 7.51 13.86 30.01
C GLN A 44 7.77 14.51 28.63
N GLU A 45 7.53 13.78 27.55
CA GLU A 45 7.57 14.34 26.20
C GLU A 45 6.43 15.34 25.98
N LEU A 46 5.22 15.02 26.45
CA LEU A 46 4.04 15.92 26.36
C LEU A 46 4.25 17.23 27.12
N GLN A 47 5.04 17.25 28.23
CA GLN A 47 5.35 18.47 28.97
C GLN A 47 6.22 19.46 28.17
N GLN A 48 6.89 19.00 27.12
CA GLN A 48 7.71 19.87 26.25
C GLN A 48 6.86 20.64 25.22
N LEU A 49 5.57 20.33 25.10
CA LEU A 49 4.64 20.98 24.17
C LEU A 49 3.96 22.18 24.85
N SER A 50 3.59 23.18 24.05
CA SER A 50 2.68 24.23 24.49
C SER A 50 1.25 23.70 24.64
N LEU A 51 0.39 24.44 25.32
CA LEU A 51 -1.04 24.09 25.45
C LEU A 51 -1.74 24.03 24.10
N GLU A 52 -1.40 24.91 23.17
CA GLU A 52 -1.95 24.93 21.81
C GLU A 52 -1.55 23.68 21.04
N GLU A 53 -0.29 23.27 21.14
CA GLU A 53 0.21 22.04 20.51
C GLU A 53 -0.46 20.79 21.08
N LEU A 54 -0.70 20.72 22.40
CA LEU A 54 -1.43 19.61 23.03
C LEU A 54 -2.89 19.53 22.53
N VAL A 55 -3.59 20.66 22.45
CA VAL A 55 -4.98 20.70 21.93
C VAL A 55 -5.00 20.27 20.46
N ASN A 56 -4.04 20.73 19.67
CA ASN A 56 -3.92 20.32 18.28
C ASN A 56 -3.60 18.81 18.17
N LEU A 57 -2.69 18.29 18.99
CA LEU A 57 -2.33 16.86 19.04
C LEU A 57 -3.56 15.97 19.29
N ILE A 58 -4.35 16.28 20.30
CA ILE A 58 -5.58 15.54 20.63
C ILE A 58 -6.59 15.63 19.48
N THR A 59 -6.76 16.81 18.90
CA THR A 59 -7.67 17.04 17.76
C THR A 59 -7.26 16.20 16.55
N GLN A 60 -5.97 16.20 16.19
CA GLN A 60 -5.46 15.45 15.05
C GLN A 60 -5.49 13.93 15.29
N ALA A 61 -5.27 13.49 16.55
CA ALA A 61 -5.42 12.09 16.92
C ALA A 61 -6.86 11.62 16.73
N GLY A 62 -7.85 12.39 17.20
CA GLY A 62 -9.26 12.13 16.95
C GLY A 62 -9.61 12.09 15.46
N THR A 63 -9.12 13.06 14.69
CA THR A 63 -9.32 13.12 13.23
C THR A 63 -8.76 11.88 12.53
N THR A 64 -7.62 11.37 12.98
CA THR A 64 -6.96 10.19 12.39
C THR A 64 -7.83 8.93 12.42
N ILE A 65 -8.70 8.79 13.44
CA ILE A 65 -9.61 7.65 13.58
C ILE A 65 -11.04 7.96 13.17
N GLY A 66 -11.34 9.21 12.78
CA GLY A 66 -12.70 9.66 12.41
C GLY A 66 -13.59 10.07 13.59
N ALA A 67 -13.02 10.32 14.79
CA ALA A 67 -13.80 10.76 15.95
C ALA A 67 -14.45 12.15 15.78
N ASN A 68 -13.98 12.93 14.81
CA ASN A 68 -14.54 14.24 14.44
C ASN A 68 -15.70 14.17 13.44
N ARG A 69 -16.11 12.96 13.00
CA ARG A 69 -17.19 12.74 12.01
C ARG A 69 -18.53 12.52 12.68
N THR A 70 -19.60 12.75 11.93
CA THR A 70 -20.99 12.50 12.39
C THR A 70 -21.36 11.05 12.09
N TRP A 71 -21.52 10.24 13.14
CA TRP A 71 -21.81 8.81 13.01
C TRP A 71 -23.30 8.53 13.21
N GLN A 72 -24.08 8.68 12.15
CA GLN A 72 -25.52 8.47 12.17
C GLN A 72 -25.93 7.45 11.09
N PRO A 73 -26.07 6.16 11.43
CA PRO A 73 -26.48 5.12 10.49
C PRO A 73 -27.92 5.28 10.03
N MET A 74 -28.33 4.50 9.05
CA MET A 74 -29.71 4.49 8.57
C MET A 74 -30.70 4.18 9.68
N PHE A 75 -30.39 3.23 10.55
CA PHE A 75 -31.19 2.86 11.72
C PHE A 75 -30.48 3.34 13.00
N PRO A 76 -30.90 4.46 13.63
CA PRO A 76 -30.23 5.04 14.79
C PRO A 76 -30.14 4.12 16.01
N GLY A 77 -31.13 3.21 16.18
CA GLY A 77 -31.14 2.18 17.22
C GLY A 77 -30.36 0.91 16.87
N PHE A 78 -29.51 0.95 15.84
CA PHE A 78 -28.63 -0.18 15.49
C PHE A 78 -27.75 -0.61 16.67
N PRO A 79 -27.54 -1.91 16.89
CA PRO A 79 -28.03 -3.05 16.10
C PRO A 79 -29.39 -3.61 16.51
N GLU A 80 -29.90 -3.25 17.69
CA GLU A 80 -31.14 -3.86 18.25
C GLU A 80 -32.38 -3.55 17.42
N GLN A 81 -32.46 -2.32 16.87
CA GLN A 81 -33.56 -1.92 16.00
C GLN A 81 -33.66 -2.86 14.78
N VAL A 82 -32.54 -3.15 14.13
CA VAL A 82 -32.50 -4.05 12.96
C VAL A 82 -32.79 -5.50 13.37
N ALA A 83 -32.27 -5.95 14.50
CA ALA A 83 -32.48 -7.31 14.99
C ALA A 83 -33.96 -7.63 15.28
N THR A 84 -34.74 -6.62 15.73
CA THR A 84 -36.14 -6.79 16.14
C THR A 84 -37.13 -6.41 15.05
N MET A 85 -36.72 -5.66 14.02
CA MET A 85 -37.56 -5.22 12.92
C MET A 85 -37.93 -6.37 11.99
N PRO A 86 -39.21 -6.54 11.60
CA PRO A 86 -39.63 -7.51 10.62
C PRO A 86 -38.95 -7.29 9.26
N ASP A 87 -38.59 -8.37 8.54
CA ASP A 87 -37.89 -8.28 7.24
C ASP A 87 -38.65 -7.44 6.21
N ILE A 88 -40.01 -7.52 6.23
CA ILE A 88 -40.85 -6.70 5.33
C ILE A 88 -40.74 -5.20 5.65
N GLU A 89 -40.61 -4.83 6.91
CA GLU A 89 -40.44 -3.44 7.32
C GLU A 89 -39.04 -2.91 6.96
N LEU A 90 -38.00 -3.71 7.15
CA LEU A 90 -36.64 -3.40 6.68
C LEU A 90 -36.64 -3.15 5.16
N PHE A 91 -37.28 -4.03 4.39
CA PHE A 91 -37.38 -3.92 2.95
C PHE A 91 -38.15 -2.67 2.50
N LEU A 92 -39.31 -2.39 3.08
CA LEU A 92 -40.10 -1.21 2.75
C LEU A 92 -39.37 0.09 3.12
N THR A 93 -38.65 0.10 4.23
CA THR A 93 -37.81 1.23 4.66
C THR A 93 -36.72 1.54 3.64
N GLN A 94 -36.03 0.51 3.14
CA GLN A 94 -35.03 0.69 2.07
C GLN A 94 -35.65 1.23 0.77
N ILE A 95 -36.78 0.66 0.32
CA ILE A 95 -37.46 1.16 -0.88
C ILE A 95 -37.83 2.64 -0.72
N TYR A 96 -38.34 3.05 0.44
CA TYR A 96 -38.72 4.43 0.69
C TYR A 96 -37.49 5.35 0.68
N HIS A 97 -36.39 4.92 1.25
CA HIS A 97 -35.10 5.62 1.19
C HIS A 97 -34.66 5.84 -0.26
N TYR A 98 -34.67 4.80 -1.10
CA TYR A 98 -34.31 4.90 -2.53
C TYR A 98 -35.26 5.79 -3.33
N LEU A 99 -36.58 5.71 -3.11
CA LEU A 99 -37.56 6.56 -3.78
C LEU A 99 -37.37 8.05 -3.44
N THR A 100 -36.80 8.35 -2.29
CA THR A 100 -36.50 9.71 -1.88
C THR A 100 -35.08 10.17 -2.20
N TYR A 101 -34.35 9.38 -2.99
CA TYR A 101 -32.93 9.63 -3.35
C TYR A 101 -32.03 9.82 -2.13
N GLY A 102 -32.16 8.96 -1.14
CA GLY A 102 -31.35 8.97 0.07
C GLY A 102 -31.69 10.06 1.11
N ARG A 103 -32.70 10.88 0.86
CA ARG A 103 -33.03 12.00 1.73
C ARG A 103 -33.85 11.59 2.98
N TRP A 104 -34.61 10.54 2.89
CA TRP A 104 -35.39 10.05 4.00
C TRP A 104 -34.66 8.92 4.72
N ARG A 105 -34.67 9.00 6.06
CA ARG A 105 -34.15 7.95 6.95
C ARG A 105 -35.18 7.67 8.05
N PRO A 106 -35.33 6.40 8.49
CA PRO A 106 -36.29 6.07 9.54
C PRO A 106 -35.81 6.54 10.91
N ASP A 107 -36.74 6.98 11.75
CA ASP A 107 -36.54 7.22 13.18
C ASP A 107 -35.33 8.14 13.53
N ILE A 108 -34.88 8.99 12.61
CA ILE A 108 -33.70 9.84 12.77
C ILE A 108 -33.79 10.78 14.00
N GLU A 109 -34.99 11.12 14.41
CA GLU A 109 -35.26 11.98 15.56
C GLU A 109 -35.45 11.20 16.88
N LYS A 110 -35.47 9.86 16.82
CA LYS A 110 -35.61 9.01 18.01
C LYS A 110 -34.30 8.85 18.73
N THR A 111 -34.34 8.95 20.04
CA THR A 111 -33.22 8.56 20.91
C THR A 111 -33.42 7.12 21.36
N PHE A 112 -32.30 6.34 21.30
CA PHE A 112 -32.26 4.96 21.75
C PHE A 112 -31.40 4.86 23.00
N GLU A 113 -31.94 4.19 24.03
CA GLU A 113 -31.17 3.96 25.25
C GLU A 113 -29.97 3.05 24.97
N ARG A 114 -28.78 3.46 25.42
CA ARG A 114 -27.55 2.70 25.33
C ARG A 114 -26.99 2.48 26.74
N THR A 115 -26.46 1.29 26.98
CA THR A 115 -25.81 0.96 28.24
C THR A 115 -24.48 1.68 28.33
N LYS A 116 -23.95 1.86 29.54
CA LYS A 116 -22.60 2.40 29.71
C LYS A 116 -21.58 1.41 29.19
N LEU A 117 -20.57 1.93 28.53
CA LEU A 117 -19.44 1.15 28.07
C LEU A 117 -18.68 0.55 29.25
N ALA A 118 -18.32 -0.72 29.18
CA ALA A 118 -17.56 -1.38 30.21
C ALA A 118 -16.18 -0.71 30.41
N HIS A 119 -15.66 -0.76 31.63
CA HIS A 119 -14.32 -0.21 31.93
C HIS A 119 -13.20 -0.98 31.21
N THR A 120 -13.45 -2.22 30.83
CA THR A 120 -12.53 -3.10 30.10
C THR A 120 -12.56 -2.89 28.59
N ASP A 121 -13.55 -2.18 28.04
CA ASP A 121 -13.70 -1.94 26.61
C ASP A 121 -12.73 -0.85 26.14
N TRP A 122 -11.50 -1.27 25.86
CA TRP A 122 -10.43 -0.46 25.28
C TRP A 122 -9.79 -1.19 24.12
N THR A 123 -9.28 -0.42 23.15
CA THR A 123 -8.42 -0.99 22.11
C THR A 123 -7.16 -1.61 22.75
N GLN A 124 -6.69 -2.72 22.18
CA GLN A 124 -5.37 -3.28 22.50
C GLN A 124 -4.26 -2.63 21.64
N ASN A 125 -4.64 -1.93 20.61
CA ASN A 125 -3.76 -1.46 19.56
C ASN A 125 -3.52 0.05 19.67
N PHE A 126 -2.81 0.45 20.71
CA PHE A 126 -2.40 1.84 20.88
C PHE A 126 -1.26 2.21 19.92
N ARG A 127 -1.40 3.35 19.24
CA ARG A 127 -0.28 3.96 18.50
C ARG A 127 0.59 4.73 19.46
N ARG A 128 1.84 4.29 19.66
CA ARG A 128 2.82 5.06 20.42
C ARG A 128 3.27 6.28 19.62
N LEU A 129 3.25 7.43 20.28
CA LEU A 129 3.75 8.69 19.76
C LEU A 129 5.05 9.02 20.49
N THR A 130 6.02 9.58 19.77
CA THR A 130 7.32 10.00 20.30
C THR A 130 7.66 11.39 19.77
N LEU A 131 8.24 12.21 20.60
CA LEU A 131 8.73 13.53 20.21
C LEU A 131 9.96 13.38 19.31
N VAL A 132 9.89 13.92 18.08
CA VAL A 132 10.95 13.78 17.08
C VAL A 132 11.32 15.14 16.51
N GLU A 133 12.61 15.46 16.52
CA GLU A 133 13.12 16.61 15.79
C GLU A 133 13.04 16.36 14.29
N LEU A 134 12.28 17.20 13.59
CA LEU A 134 12.21 17.14 12.13
C LEU A 134 13.49 17.73 11.53
N THR A 135 14.09 17.00 10.60
CA THR A 135 15.34 17.40 9.94
C THR A 135 15.29 17.18 8.44
N PRO A 136 16.05 17.95 7.65
CA PRO A 136 16.19 17.68 6.21
C PRO A 136 16.73 16.27 5.92
N GLN A 137 17.54 15.70 6.83
CA GLN A 137 18.06 14.34 6.71
C GLN A 137 16.95 13.29 6.69
N LEU A 138 15.89 13.47 7.49
CA LEU A 138 14.72 12.59 7.47
C LEU A 138 14.07 12.54 6.08
N VAL A 139 13.95 13.69 5.41
CA VAL A 139 13.40 13.76 4.05
C VAL A 139 14.32 13.04 3.05
N GLN A 140 15.64 13.22 3.16
CA GLN A 140 16.61 12.54 2.32
C GLN A 140 16.56 11.02 2.50
N ASP A 141 16.48 10.55 3.74
CA ASP A 141 16.43 9.11 4.07
C ASP A 141 15.18 8.46 3.46
N GLU A 142 14.04 9.14 3.53
CA GLU A 142 12.80 8.66 2.91
C GLU A 142 12.91 8.62 1.37
N TRP A 143 13.44 9.67 0.74
CA TRP A 143 13.63 9.72 -0.71
C TRP A 143 14.66 8.70 -1.21
N ALA A 144 15.66 8.38 -0.40
CA ALA A 144 16.71 7.42 -0.76
C ALA A 144 16.24 5.95 -0.71
N LYS A 145 15.09 5.65 -0.09
CA LYS A 145 14.54 4.30 0.00
C LYS A 145 14.48 3.62 -1.36
N ALA A 146 14.79 2.32 -1.40
CA ALA A 146 14.75 1.52 -2.61
C ALA A 146 13.31 1.19 -3.05
N VAL A 147 12.37 1.25 -2.12
CA VAL A 147 10.92 1.03 -2.34
C VAL A 147 10.26 2.35 -2.68
N ALA A 148 9.29 2.33 -3.60
CA ALA A 148 8.52 3.52 -3.94
C ALA A 148 7.70 4.02 -2.74
N LEU A 149 7.69 5.33 -2.53
CA LEU A 149 6.91 5.99 -1.49
C LEU A 149 5.40 5.75 -1.71
N SER A 150 4.71 5.40 -0.64
CA SER A 150 3.25 5.34 -0.62
C SER A 150 2.62 6.73 -0.69
N PRO A 151 1.33 6.87 -0.97
CA PRO A 151 0.63 8.15 -0.83
C PRO A 151 0.78 8.76 0.56
N ALA A 152 0.70 7.95 1.63
CA ALA A 152 0.89 8.39 3.00
C ALA A 152 2.32 8.88 3.28
N ASP A 153 3.34 8.21 2.70
CA ASP A 153 4.72 8.68 2.82
C ASP A 153 4.92 10.03 2.14
N ARG A 154 4.27 10.24 1.00
CA ARG A 154 4.33 11.54 0.27
C ARG A 154 3.62 12.65 1.02
N GLU A 155 2.44 12.38 1.60
CA GLU A 155 1.71 13.32 2.44
C GLU A 155 2.59 13.76 3.64
N PHE A 156 3.16 12.79 4.35
CA PHE A 156 4.08 13.06 5.45
C PHE A 156 5.28 13.92 5.03
N LEU A 157 5.92 13.59 3.91
CA LEU A 157 7.06 14.35 3.42
C LEU A 157 6.69 15.76 3.00
N HIS A 158 5.53 15.93 2.36
CA HIS A 158 4.98 17.24 2.03
C HIS A 158 4.85 18.12 3.27
N ASP A 159 4.27 17.56 4.35
CA ASP A 159 4.09 18.27 5.62
C ASP A 159 5.44 18.65 6.25
N VAL A 160 6.42 17.73 6.27
CA VAL A 160 7.76 17.99 6.81
C VAL A 160 8.50 19.05 5.99
N ILE A 161 8.42 18.99 4.65
CA ILE A 161 9.04 19.97 3.76
C ILE A 161 8.44 21.35 3.98
N ALA A 162 7.13 21.44 4.13
CA ALA A 162 6.43 22.71 4.37
C ALA A 162 6.77 23.28 5.76
N GLU A 163 6.78 22.44 6.81
CA GLU A 163 7.11 22.86 8.18
C GLU A 163 8.53 23.40 8.31
N LEU A 164 9.50 22.76 7.67
CA LEU A 164 10.90 23.14 7.71
C LEU A 164 11.29 24.22 6.67
N GLY A 165 10.40 24.58 5.75
CA GLY A 165 10.71 25.49 4.66
C GLY A 165 11.87 25.02 3.77
N ILE A 166 11.94 23.72 3.48
CA ILE A 166 13.08 23.10 2.80
C ILE A 166 13.23 23.60 1.37
N ASN A 167 14.45 24.00 0.99
CA ASN A 167 14.84 24.19 -0.40
C ASN A 167 14.98 22.84 -1.10
N VAL A 168 13.90 22.36 -1.70
CA VAL A 168 13.81 21.05 -2.32
C VAL A 168 14.85 20.84 -3.43
N PRO A 169 15.06 21.76 -4.41
CA PRO A 169 16.10 21.61 -5.41
C PRO A 169 17.48 21.36 -4.83
N GLU A 170 17.87 22.09 -3.80
CA GLU A 170 19.16 21.93 -3.14
C GLU A 170 19.29 20.59 -2.45
N LEU A 171 18.26 20.20 -1.67
CA LEU A 171 18.24 18.91 -0.95
C LEU A 171 18.33 17.72 -1.91
N MET A 172 17.70 17.80 -3.07
CA MET A 172 17.75 16.74 -4.09
C MET A 172 19.17 16.51 -4.64
N THR A 173 20.04 17.53 -4.65
CA THR A 173 21.42 17.40 -5.19
C THR A 173 22.29 16.46 -4.33
N THR A 174 22.01 16.39 -3.04
CA THR A 174 22.73 15.56 -2.06
C THR A 174 22.03 14.24 -1.78
N THR A 175 20.81 14.04 -2.28
CA THR A 175 20.00 12.83 -2.06
C THR A 175 20.45 11.69 -2.98
N GLY A 176 20.73 10.54 -2.38
CA GLY A 176 21.10 9.31 -3.10
C GLY A 176 19.88 8.53 -3.62
N PHE A 177 19.14 9.03 -4.61
CA PHE A 177 17.97 8.34 -5.13
C PHE A 177 18.29 6.94 -5.67
N THR A 178 17.64 5.93 -5.14
CA THR A 178 17.68 4.54 -5.66
C THR A 178 16.45 4.19 -6.47
N SER A 179 15.32 4.84 -6.20
CA SER A 179 14.03 4.68 -6.88
C SER A 179 13.74 5.87 -7.81
N GLY A 180 13.45 5.60 -9.09
CA GLY A 180 13.00 6.65 -10.01
C GLY A 180 11.61 7.19 -9.69
N ASP A 181 10.79 6.42 -8.95
CA ASP A 181 9.47 6.87 -8.49
C ASP A 181 9.64 7.90 -7.35
N ASN A 182 10.59 7.65 -6.42
CA ASN A 182 10.91 8.61 -5.35
C ASN A 182 11.57 9.88 -5.90
N PHE A 183 12.43 9.76 -6.91
CA PHE A 183 12.96 10.90 -7.64
C PHE A 183 11.83 11.76 -8.24
N ALA A 184 10.84 11.12 -8.86
CA ALA A 184 9.68 11.85 -9.41
C ALA A 184 8.81 12.48 -8.32
N ALA A 185 8.63 11.81 -7.19
CA ALA A 185 7.90 12.35 -6.04
C ALA A 185 8.57 13.61 -5.50
N ALA A 186 9.90 13.59 -5.32
CA ALA A 186 10.67 14.76 -4.89
C ALA A 186 10.54 15.92 -5.88
N LEU A 187 10.55 15.65 -7.20
CA LEU A 187 10.31 16.69 -8.21
C LEU A 187 8.93 17.35 -8.07
N CYS A 188 7.91 16.60 -7.66
CA CYS A 188 6.55 17.13 -7.49
C CYS A 188 6.47 18.14 -6.33
N GLU A 189 7.37 18.07 -5.35
CA GLU A 189 7.46 19.03 -4.24
C GLU A 189 8.01 20.41 -4.67
N ILE A 190 8.64 20.52 -5.84
CA ILE A 190 9.12 21.81 -6.36
C ILE A 190 7.94 22.58 -6.95
N PRO A 191 7.57 23.77 -6.45
CA PRO A 191 6.36 24.49 -6.90
C PRO A 191 6.40 24.91 -8.37
N HIS A 192 7.56 25.41 -8.83
CA HIS A 192 7.70 26.06 -10.13
C HIS A 192 8.09 25.08 -11.25
N PRO A 193 7.30 24.97 -12.35
CA PRO A 193 7.58 24.03 -13.45
C PRO A 193 8.96 24.18 -14.07
N HIS A 194 9.49 25.40 -14.18
CA HIS A 194 10.83 25.63 -14.75
C HIS A 194 11.94 25.07 -13.87
N GLU A 195 11.88 25.38 -12.60
CA GLU A 195 12.82 24.89 -11.59
C GLU A 195 12.75 23.39 -11.47
N ARG A 196 11.53 22.81 -11.46
CA ARG A 196 11.27 21.38 -11.51
C ARG A 196 11.95 20.71 -12.72
N LEU A 197 11.82 21.34 -13.89
CA LEU A 197 12.47 20.84 -15.11
C LEU A 197 14.00 20.91 -15.00
N ASP A 198 14.54 22.07 -14.64
CA ASP A 198 15.99 22.28 -14.62
C ASP A 198 16.67 21.36 -13.59
N THR A 199 16.13 21.26 -12.39
CA THR A 199 16.59 20.33 -11.34
C THR A 199 16.52 18.89 -11.81
N GLY A 200 15.39 18.47 -12.34
CA GLY A 200 15.20 17.10 -12.79
C GLY A 200 16.10 16.71 -13.98
N LEU A 201 16.29 17.60 -14.96
CA LEU A 201 17.19 17.33 -16.08
C LEU A 201 18.67 17.29 -15.65
N ALA A 202 19.08 18.12 -14.69
CA ALA A 202 20.43 18.10 -14.14
C ALA A 202 20.73 16.76 -13.43
N LEU A 203 19.80 16.27 -12.64
CA LEU A 203 19.93 15.07 -11.81
C LEU A 203 19.54 13.76 -12.52
N ALA A 204 18.97 13.81 -13.73
CA ALA A 204 18.57 12.62 -14.48
C ALA A 204 19.75 11.69 -14.77
N ARG A 205 19.59 10.41 -14.45
CA ARG A 205 20.56 9.31 -14.64
C ARG A 205 20.20 8.39 -15.79
N THR A 206 18.94 8.43 -16.24
CA THR A 206 18.42 7.58 -17.31
C THR A 206 17.48 8.36 -18.22
N ALA A 207 17.25 7.83 -19.43
CA ALA A 207 16.22 8.39 -20.31
C ALA A 207 14.83 8.40 -19.63
N THR A 208 14.51 7.43 -18.79
CA THR A 208 13.23 7.39 -18.07
C THR A 208 13.12 8.52 -17.04
N ASP A 209 14.23 8.94 -16.42
CA ASP A 209 14.21 10.07 -15.50
C ASP A 209 13.97 11.39 -16.24
N VAL A 210 14.50 11.53 -17.48
CA VAL A 210 14.14 12.68 -18.35
C VAL A 210 12.63 12.69 -18.63
N LEU A 211 12.03 11.52 -18.93
CA LEU A 211 10.59 11.41 -19.13
C LEU A 211 9.81 11.80 -17.88
N ARG A 212 10.19 11.29 -16.70
CA ARG A 212 9.59 11.67 -15.41
C ARG A 212 9.66 13.16 -15.15
N THR A 213 10.82 13.75 -15.41
CA THR A 213 11.04 15.21 -15.26
C THR A 213 10.11 16.02 -16.16
N VAL A 214 9.99 15.65 -17.44
CA VAL A 214 9.08 16.32 -18.39
C VAL A 214 7.63 16.20 -17.96
N LEU A 215 7.22 15.03 -17.46
CA LEU A 215 5.87 14.81 -16.94
C LEU A 215 5.62 15.60 -15.65
N ALA A 216 6.54 15.56 -14.69
CA ALA A 216 6.43 16.31 -13.44
C ALA A 216 6.34 17.84 -13.70
N ALA A 217 7.06 18.36 -14.69
CA ALA A 217 7.07 19.78 -14.98
C ALA A 217 5.86 20.27 -15.80
N TYR A 218 5.43 19.48 -16.80
CA TYR A 218 4.48 19.96 -17.80
C TYR A 218 3.22 19.12 -18.00
N CYS A 219 3.04 18.02 -17.29
CA CYS A 219 1.75 17.36 -17.23
C CYS A 219 0.76 18.18 -16.38
N LYS A 220 -0.53 18.20 -16.74
CA LYS A 220 -1.54 18.82 -15.89
C LYS A 220 -1.68 18.10 -14.53
N GLU A 221 -1.39 16.82 -14.52
CA GLU A 221 -1.37 15.96 -13.35
C GLU A 221 0.09 15.49 -13.08
N PRO A 222 0.90 16.26 -12.29
CA PRO A 222 2.32 15.94 -12.07
C PRO A 222 2.58 14.57 -11.47
N ASP A 223 1.67 14.07 -10.62
CA ASP A 223 1.75 12.73 -10.00
C ASP A 223 1.84 11.60 -11.02
N ARG A 224 1.45 11.85 -12.26
CA ARG A 224 1.68 10.90 -13.37
C ARG A 224 3.15 10.60 -13.62
N ALA A 225 4.04 11.49 -13.21
CA ALA A 225 5.49 11.23 -13.26
C ALA A 225 5.90 10.13 -12.28
N VAL A 226 5.27 10.10 -11.10
CA VAL A 226 5.49 9.09 -10.07
C VAL A 226 4.92 7.76 -10.53
N ASP A 227 3.69 7.76 -11.04
CA ASP A 227 2.95 6.56 -11.45
C ASP A 227 3.26 6.09 -12.87
N LEU A 228 4.40 6.45 -13.43
CA LEU A 228 4.77 6.18 -14.82
C LEU A 228 4.62 4.72 -15.25
N LEU A 229 4.94 3.80 -14.34
CA LEU A 229 4.89 2.37 -14.61
C LEU A 229 3.56 1.71 -14.25
N SER A 230 2.72 2.36 -13.45
CA SER A 230 1.48 1.78 -12.89
C SER A 230 0.24 2.05 -13.72
N SER A 231 0.21 3.09 -14.58
CA SER A 231 -1.01 3.46 -15.30
C SER A 231 -1.19 2.70 -16.62
N ALA A 232 -2.33 1.99 -16.76
CA ALA A 232 -2.69 1.25 -17.97
C ALA A 232 -3.45 2.09 -18.99
N GLU A 233 -4.34 2.98 -18.53
CA GLU A 233 -5.22 3.79 -19.35
C GLU A 233 -5.00 5.26 -19.00
N PHE A 234 -4.46 6.01 -19.97
CA PHE A 234 -3.92 7.28 -19.63
C PHE A 234 -4.14 8.31 -20.71
N ARG A 235 -4.96 9.30 -20.43
CA ARG A 235 -5.04 10.51 -21.22
C ARG A 235 -4.04 11.52 -20.68
N LEU A 236 -2.89 11.64 -21.34
CA LEU A 236 -1.85 12.57 -20.97
C LEU A 236 -2.18 13.96 -21.52
N ASP A 237 -2.51 14.89 -20.65
CA ASP A 237 -2.68 16.29 -20.97
C ASP A 237 -1.41 17.08 -20.59
N MET A 238 -0.73 17.62 -21.61
CA MET A 238 0.50 18.38 -21.45
C MET A 238 0.23 19.87 -21.61
N ARG A 239 0.86 20.67 -20.77
CA ARG A 239 0.94 22.14 -20.93
C ARG A 239 1.90 22.49 -22.07
N SER A 240 1.80 23.71 -22.60
CA SER A 240 2.79 24.21 -23.57
C SER A 240 4.16 24.36 -22.92
N ILE A 241 5.21 24.06 -23.68
CA ILE A 241 6.60 24.09 -23.20
C ILE A 241 7.31 25.24 -23.91
N PRO A 242 7.89 26.23 -23.20
CA PRO A 242 8.65 27.32 -23.80
C PRO A 242 9.87 26.83 -24.59
N ARG A 243 10.27 27.58 -25.64
CA ARG A 243 11.32 27.11 -26.56
C ARG A 243 12.69 26.85 -25.93
N PRO A 244 13.17 27.59 -24.91
CA PRO A 244 14.43 27.28 -24.23
C PRO A 244 14.35 25.89 -23.56
N GLN A 245 13.25 25.60 -22.86
CA GLN A 245 13.02 24.33 -22.13
C GLN A 245 12.91 23.14 -23.11
N ARG A 246 12.29 23.32 -24.28
CA ARG A 246 12.28 22.29 -25.33
C ARG A 246 13.69 21.89 -25.75
N ARG A 247 14.61 22.87 -25.90
CA ARG A 247 16.03 22.61 -26.21
C ARG A 247 16.73 21.87 -25.08
N SER A 248 16.50 22.28 -23.83
CA SER A 248 17.08 21.61 -22.64
C SER A 248 16.64 20.15 -22.54
N ILE A 249 15.38 19.84 -22.80
CA ILE A 249 14.84 18.46 -22.82
C ILE A 249 15.59 17.60 -23.86
N LEU A 250 15.78 18.11 -25.10
CA LEU A 250 16.46 17.34 -26.14
C LEU A 250 17.95 17.14 -25.82
N ARG A 251 18.65 18.16 -25.32
CA ARG A 251 20.05 18.03 -24.88
C ARG A 251 20.20 17.03 -23.72
N ALA A 252 19.28 17.04 -22.77
CA ALA A 252 19.28 16.06 -21.68
C ALA A 252 19.08 14.64 -22.19
N LEU A 253 18.15 14.44 -23.14
CA LEU A 253 17.91 13.12 -23.73
C LEU A 253 19.11 12.62 -24.54
N ALA A 254 19.88 13.51 -25.18
CA ALA A 254 21.06 13.17 -25.95
C ALA A 254 22.19 12.52 -25.12
N ARG A 255 22.19 12.71 -23.80
CA ARG A 255 23.14 12.07 -22.90
C ARG A 255 22.94 10.54 -22.77
N PHE A 256 21.80 10.00 -23.15
CA PHE A 256 21.36 8.64 -22.87
C PHE A 256 21.21 7.82 -24.15
N THR A 257 22.33 7.56 -24.85
CA THR A 257 22.37 6.90 -26.16
C THR A 257 22.73 5.42 -26.12
N ASP A 258 23.08 4.88 -24.95
CA ASP A 258 23.38 3.46 -24.79
C ASP A 258 22.15 2.57 -24.99
N ASN A 259 22.39 1.30 -25.29
CA ASN A 259 21.33 0.34 -25.60
C ASN A 259 20.31 0.16 -24.45
N THR A 260 20.75 0.28 -23.20
CA THR A 260 19.86 0.15 -22.04
C THR A 260 18.86 1.31 -22.00
N ASN A 261 19.32 2.54 -22.23
CA ASN A 261 18.48 3.72 -22.28
C ASN A 261 17.55 3.71 -23.51
N LEU A 262 18.06 3.29 -24.69
CA LEU A 262 17.21 3.12 -25.88
C LEU A 262 16.12 2.08 -25.68
N ASP A 263 16.40 0.99 -24.96
CA ASP A 263 15.40 -0.02 -24.56
C ASP A 263 14.35 0.58 -23.61
N MET A 264 14.75 1.46 -22.68
CA MET A 264 13.82 2.19 -21.81
C MET A 264 12.92 3.15 -22.60
N VAL A 265 13.47 3.87 -23.58
CA VAL A 265 12.68 4.71 -24.50
C VAL A 265 11.66 3.86 -25.27
N MET A 266 12.07 2.71 -25.78
CA MET A 266 11.21 1.80 -26.52
C MET A 266 10.07 1.25 -25.64
N ARG A 267 10.36 0.92 -24.38
CA ARG A 267 9.36 0.45 -23.40
C ARG A 267 8.26 1.48 -23.18
N HIS A 268 8.60 2.76 -23.12
CA HIS A 268 7.69 3.87 -22.88
C HIS A 268 7.36 4.68 -24.14
N LYS A 269 7.51 4.09 -25.32
CA LYS A 269 7.34 4.75 -26.64
C LYS A 269 6.06 5.57 -26.75
N LYS A 270 4.92 5.06 -26.28
CA LYS A 270 3.63 5.77 -26.32
C LYS A 270 3.62 7.02 -25.45
N LEU A 271 4.20 6.96 -24.26
CA LEU A 271 4.32 8.10 -23.34
C LEU A 271 5.29 9.13 -23.89
N TRP A 272 6.46 8.72 -24.35
CA TRP A 272 7.43 9.58 -25.02
C TRP A 272 6.81 10.34 -26.19
N ARG A 273 6.06 9.66 -27.04
CA ARG A 273 5.38 10.29 -28.19
C ARG A 273 4.43 11.40 -27.74
N ARG A 274 3.72 11.21 -26.63
CA ARG A 274 2.79 12.20 -26.08
C ARG A 274 3.55 13.34 -25.38
N ALA A 275 4.55 13.04 -24.56
CA ALA A 275 5.35 14.01 -23.83
C ALA A 275 6.16 14.92 -24.77
N LEU A 276 6.63 14.41 -25.92
CA LEU A 276 7.41 15.18 -26.89
C LEU A 276 6.55 15.93 -27.93
N ARG A 277 5.21 15.73 -27.97
CA ARG A 277 4.36 16.53 -28.85
C ARG A 277 4.51 18.04 -28.63
N PRO A 278 4.39 18.59 -27.40
CA PRO A 278 4.54 20.01 -27.15
C PRO A 278 6.01 20.50 -27.24
N VAL A 279 6.96 19.58 -27.34
CA VAL A 279 8.38 19.91 -27.56
C VAL A 279 8.65 20.32 -29.02
N HIS A 280 7.85 19.81 -29.99
CA HIS A 280 8.04 19.99 -31.40
C HIS A 280 9.50 19.72 -31.84
N PRO A 281 10.03 18.50 -31.58
CA PRO A 281 11.46 18.21 -31.64
C PRO A 281 12.06 18.46 -33.03
N PHE A 282 11.30 18.22 -34.11
CA PHE A 282 11.78 18.39 -35.50
C PHE A 282 11.94 19.83 -35.95
N GLU A 283 11.44 20.81 -35.17
CA GLU A 283 11.62 22.24 -35.41
C GLU A 283 12.88 22.80 -34.75
N LEU A 284 13.62 21.95 -34.02
CA LEU A 284 14.77 22.37 -33.22
C LEU A 284 16.08 21.79 -33.77
N PRO A 285 17.19 22.54 -33.81
CA PRO A 285 18.50 22.03 -34.24
C PRO A 285 18.97 20.79 -33.44
N GLN A 286 18.58 20.71 -32.16
CA GLN A 286 18.91 19.60 -31.28
C GLN A 286 18.28 18.25 -31.71
N ALA A 287 17.35 18.23 -32.67
CA ALA A 287 16.82 17.00 -33.24
C ALA A 287 17.91 16.08 -33.81
N ALA A 288 18.98 16.66 -34.34
CA ALA A 288 20.12 15.90 -34.86
C ALA A 288 20.82 15.11 -33.75
N GLU A 289 21.01 15.69 -32.55
CA GLU A 289 21.67 15.08 -31.41
C GLU A 289 20.88 13.84 -30.85
N VAL A 290 19.55 13.86 -31.02
CA VAL A 290 18.62 12.83 -30.53
C VAL A 290 17.96 12.05 -31.66
N HIS A 291 18.56 12.01 -32.84
CA HIS A 291 17.96 11.39 -34.03
C HIS A 291 17.54 9.93 -33.77
N THR A 292 18.37 9.14 -33.13
CA THR A 292 18.07 7.74 -32.78
C THR A 292 16.83 7.63 -31.89
N HIS A 293 16.72 8.47 -30.86
CA HIS A 293 15.55 8.51 -29.96
C HIS A 293 14.28 8.88 -30.72
N LEU A 294 14.34 9.92 -31.57
CA LEU A 294 13.18 10.36 -32.35
C LEU A 294 12.75 9.30 -33.37
N THR A 295 13.70 8.59 -33.98
CA THR A 295 13.42 7.47 -34.87
C THR A 295 12.72 6.33 -34.13
N ILE A 296 13.14 6.00 -32.93
CA ILE A 296 12.47 5.01 -32.09
C ILE A 296 11.08 5.48 -31.68
N ILE A 297 10.93 6.74 -31.24
CA ILE A 297 9.67 7.28 -30.69
C ILE A 297 8.61 7.47 -31.79
N PHE A 298 8.98 8.11 -32.89
CA PHE A 298 8.05 8.52 -33.95
C PHE A 298 8.10 7.64 -35.20
N GLY A 299 9.25 6.99 -35.43
CA GLY A 299 9.47 6.14 -36.61
C GLY A 299 8.76 4.80 -36.54
N LYS A 300 8.75 4.13 -37.70
CA LYS A 300 8.28 2.75 -37.86
C LYS A 300 9.40 1.74 -37.78
N THR A 301 10.65 2.16 -37.72
CA THR A 301 11.84 1.31 -37.70
C THR A 301 11.90 0.54 -36.39
N ALA A 302 12.05 -0.78 -36.45
CA ALA A 302 12.22 -1.63 -35.30
C ALA A 302 13.65 -1.46 -34.76
N HIS A 303 13.79 -1.00 -33.53
CA HIS A 303 15.05 -1.07 -32.81
C HIS A 303 15.26 -2.48 -32.26
N ARG A 304 16.45 -3.09 -32.50
CA ARG A 304 16.77 -4.40 -31.98
C ARG A 304 17.15 -4.29 -30.50
N THR A 305 16.15 -4.43 -29.64
CA THR A 305 16.33 -4.33 -28.20
C THR A 305 17.12 -5.50 -27.62
N PHE A 306 17.71 -5.32 -26.44
CA PHE A 306 18.32 -6.39 -25.66
C PHE A 306 17.33 -7.55 -25.46
N ASN A 307 16.10 -7.24 -25.08
CA ASN A 307 15.06 -8.27 -24.92
C ASN A 307 14.77 -9.02 -26.22
N SER A 308 14.77 -8.36 -27.38
CA SER A 308 14.55 -9.06 -28.67
C SER A 308 15.70 -10.03 -29.01
N GLN A 309 16.91 -9.73 -28.59
CA GLN A 309 18.07 -10.63 -28.76
C GLN A 309 17.96 -11.86 -27.85
N VAL A 310 17.57 -11.66 -26.59
CA VAL A 310 17.29 -12.75 -25.64
C VAL A 310 16.16 -13.64 -26.14
N GLU A 311 15.04 -13.05 -26.57
CA GLU A 311 13.91 -13.82 -27.13
C GLU A 311 14.32 -14.61 -28.38
N ALA A 312 15.13 -14.04 -29.26
CA ALA A 312 15.62 -14.75 -30.43
C ALA A 312 16.48 -15.99 -30.08
N ALA A 313 17.25 -15.93 -28.97
CA ALA A 313 17.99 -17.09 -28.49
C ALA A 313 17.06 -18.14 -27.86
N LEU A 314 16.08 -17.70 -27.06
CA LEU A 314 15.07 -18.58 -26.44
C LEU A 314 14.18 -19.28 -27.47
N LEU A 315 13.77 -18.58 -28.52
CA LEU A 315 12.99 -19.18 -29.63
C LEU A 315 13.78 -20.29 -30.38
N ARG A 316 15.08 -20.18 -30.44
CA ARG A 316 15.96 -21.26 -30.96
C ARG A 316 16.24 -22.37 -29.95
N ASN A 317 15.65 -22.27 -28.74
CA ASN A 317 15.89 -23.17 -27.63
C ASN A 317 17.39 -23.22 -27.18
N ASP A 318 18.14 -22.13 -27.45
CA ASP A 318 19.54 -21.96 -27.07
C ASP A 318 19.62 -21.26 -25.72
N VAL A 319 19.33 -22.03 -24.66
CA VAL A 319 19.34 -21.52 -23.27
C VAL A 319 20.71 -20.99 -22.86
N PRO A 320 21.84 -21.66 -23.16
CA PRO A 320 23.15 -21.12 -22.83
C PRO A 320 23.44 -19.76 -23.48
N ALA A 321 23.05 -19.54 -24.75
CA ALA A 321 23.22 -18.24 -25.38
C ALA A 321 22.32 -17.14 -24.74
N ALA A 322 21.08 -17.48 -24.43
CA ALA A 322 20.19 -16.56 -23.71
C ALA A 322 20.73 -16.19 -22.32
N VAL A 323 21.27 -17.18 -21.59
CA VAL A 323 21.85 -16.97 -20.25
C VAL A 323 23.10 -16.08 -20.34
N ARG A 324 24.01 -16.31 -21.32
CA ARG A 324 25.19 -15.43 -21.51
C ARG A 324 24.81 -13.99 -21.78
N LEU A 325 23.79 -13.75 -22.61
CA LEU A 325 23.24 -12.40 -22.81
C LEU A 325 22.69 -11.82 -21.51
N LEU A 326 21.86 -12.57 -20.79
CA LEU A 326 21.20 -12.13 -19.57
C LEU A 326 22.19 -11.89 -18.42
N ALA A 327 23.30 -12.60 -18.34
CA ALA A 327 24.35 -12.41 -17.33
C ALA A 327 24.95 -10.99 -17.35
N THR A 328 24.93 -10.32 -18.52
CA THR A 328 25.35 -8.90 -18.63
C THR A 328 24.38 -7.93 -17.96
N ASN A 329 23.17 -8.38 -17.64
CA ASN A 329 22.15 -7.58 -16.97
C ASN A 329 21.49 -8.38 -15.84
N PRO A 330 22.07 -8.38 -14.62
CA PRO A 330 21.65 -9.22 -13.50
C PRO A 330 20.15 -9.12 -13.17
N GLY A 331 19.59 -7.92 -13.24
CA GLY A 331 18.16 -7.72 -12.98
C GLY A 331 17.25 -8.40 -14.02
N ASN A 332 17.67 -8.45 -15.28
CA ASN A 332 16.91 -9.17 -16.32
C ASN A 332 17.10 -10.68 -16.22
N LEU A 333 18.26 -11.16 -15.83
CA LEU A 333 18.51 -12.57 -15.54
C LEU A 333 17.58 -13.06 -14.44
N LEU A 334 17.56 -12.36 -13.30
CA LEU A 334 16.72 -12.72 -12.14
C LEU A 334 15.23 -12.76 -12.46
N ARG A 335 14.73 -11.79 -13.25
CA ARG A 335 13.32 -11.79 -13.67
C ARG A 335 12.92 -12.96 -14.58
N ARG A 336 13.88 -13.65 -15.16
CA ARG A 336 13.65 -14.77 -16.09
C ARG A 336 14.06 -16.13 -15.54
N VAL A 337 14.51 -16.22 -14.28
CA VAL A 337 15.02 -17.46 -13.68
C VAL A 337 14.01 -18.59 -13.78
N ASP A 338 12.74 -18.38 -13.42
CA ASP A 338 11.72 -19.42 -13.54
C ASP A 338 11.56 -19.91 -14.98
N HIS A 339 11.53 -19.01 -15.96
CA HIS A 339 11.46 -19.38 -17.37
C HIS A 339 12.68 -20.20 -17.81
N LEU A 340 13.88 -19.77 -17.40
CA LEU A 340 15.13 -20.47 -17.71
C LEU A 340 15.20 -21.83 -17.04
N MET A 341 14.76 -21.98 -15.79
CA MET A 341 14.65 -23.28 -15.11
C MET A 341 13.74 -24.24 -15.89
N ARG A 342 12.58 -23.76 -16.34
CA ARG A 342 11.65 -24.57 -17.14
C ARG A 342 12.25 -25.04 -18.47
N LEU A 343 12.99 -24.18 -19.15
CA LEU A 343 13.68 -24.52 -20.41
C LEU A 343 14.90 -25.42 -20.20
N SER A 344 15.50 -25.41 -19.01
CA SER A 344 16.63 -26.25 -18.62
C SER A 344 16.20 -27.66 -18.16
N ARG A 345 14.89 -27.90 -18.05
CA ARG A 345 14.36 -29.21 -17.63
C ARG A 345 14.98 -30.34 -18.47
N SER A 346 15.47 -31.36 -17.77
CA SER A 346 16.14 -32.53 -18.37
C SER A 346 17.37 -32.21 -19.24
N LYS A 347 17.91 -30.99 -19.16
CA LYS A 347 19.06 -30.51 -19.91
C LYS A 347 20.15 -30.00 -18.97
N LYS A 348 20.92 -30.93 -18.39
CA LYS A 348 21.93 -30.57 -17.38
C LYS A 348 22.90 -29.47 -17.85
N PRO A 349 23.41 -29.41 -19.10
CA PRO A 349 24.30 -28.33 -19.55
C PRO A 349 23.60 -26.93 -19.50
N SER A 350 22.30 -26.87 -19.75
CA SER A 350 21.54 -25.61 -19.66
C SER A 350 21.33 -25.19 -18.21
N ALA A 351 21.08 -26.15 -17.31
CA ALA A 351 20.95 -25.91 -15.89
C ALA A 351 22.27 -25.44 -15.26
N ASP A 352 23.38 -26.10 -15.61
CA ASP A 352 24.71 -25.73 -15.14
C ASP A 352 25.12 -24.33 -15.63
N ALA A 353 24.81 -23.98 -16.88
CA ALA A 353 25.02 -22.64 -17.42
C ALA A 353 24.21 -21.58 -16.66
N LEU A 354 22.95 -21.88 -16.32
CA LEU A 354 22.10 -20.99 -15.53
C LEU A 354 22.65 -20.77 -14.13
N LEU A 355 23.03 -21.84 -13.42
CA LEU A 355 23.56 -21.75 -12.05
C LEU A 355 24.91 -21.00 -12.02
N SER A 356 25.78 -21.25 -12.96
CA SER A 356 27.07 -20.53 -13.10
C SER A 356 26.83 -19.03 -13.32
N ALA A 357 25.94 -18.68 -14.24
CA ALA A 357 25.62 -17.30 -14.53
C ALA A 357 24.91 -16.58 -13.33
N LEU A 358 24.06 -17.31 -12.60
CA LEU A 358 23.44 -16.77 -11.40
C LEU A 358 24.47 -16.52 -10.29
N ALA A 359 25.39 -17.46 -10.06
CA ALA A 359 26.43 -17.30 -9.04
C ALA A 359 27.30 -16.05 -9.29
N GLU A 360 27.59 -15.75 -10.57
CA GLU A 360 28.37 -14.56 -10.94
C GLU A 360 27.56 -13.27 -10.95
N ALA A 361 26.33 -13.29 -11.47
CA ALA A 361 25.54 -12.09 -11.74
C ALA A 361 24.65 -11.68 -10.57
N ALA A 362 24.10 -12.62 -9.80
CA ALA A 362 23.15 -12.32 -8.72
C ALA A 362 23.75 -11.39 -7.64
N PRO A 363 24.99 -11.52 -7.19
CA PRO A 363 25.58 -10.59 -6.22
C PRO A 363 25.67 -9.13 -6.70
N LYS A 364 25.64 -8.90 -8.01
CA LYS A 364 25.66 -7.56 -8.62
C LYS A 364 24.26 -6.93 -8.70
N ALA A 365 23.22 -7.71 -8.44
CA ALA A 365 21.84 -7.22 -8.47
C ALA A 365 21.47 -6.47 -7.17
N ARG A 366 20.42 -5.64 -7.24
CA ARG A 366 19.86 -4.99 -6.06
C ARG A 366 19.19 -6.02 -5.15
N LEU A 367 19.27 -5.83 -3.84
CA LEU A 367 18.65 -6.71 -2.84
C LEU A 367 17.14 -6.89 -3.10
N THR A 368 16.43 -5.84 -3.42
CA THR A 368 14.99 -5.88 -3.79
C THR A 368 14.70 -6.81 -4.98
N THR A 369 15.60 -6.86 -5.97
CA THR A 369 15.43 -7.75 -7.12
C THR A 369 15.71 -9.21 -6.76
N LEU A 370 16.68 -9.47 -5.88
CA LEU A 370 16.98 -10.80 -5.35
C LEU A 370 15.78 -11.33 -4.55
N ILE A 371 15.23 -10.53 -3.65
CA ILE A 371 14.04 -10.90 -2.85
C ILE A 371 12.84 -11.14 -3.76
N SER A 372 12.61 -10.28 -4.75
CA SER A 372 11.52 -10.47 -5.72
C SER A 372 11.66 -11.78 -6.50
N CYS A 373 12.88 -12.15 -6.90
CA CYS A 373 13.16 -13.44 -7.57
C CYS A 373 12.90 -14.61 -6.61
N TYR A 374 13.41 -14.53 -5.38
CA TYR A 374 13.19 -15.54 -4.33
C TYR A 374 11.69 -15.79 -4.11
N ASN A 375 10.91 -14.74 -3.86
CA ASN A 375 9.46 -14.80 -3.66
C ASN A 375 8.74 -15.41 -4.87
N GLY A 376 9.15 -15.02 -6.10
CA GLY A 376 8.58 -15.55 -7.34
C GLY A 376 8.79 -17.05 -7.50
N ILE A 377 9.95 -17.57 -7.09
CA ILE A 377 10.28 -19.01 -7.15
C ILE A 377 9.61 -19.75 -5.99
N SER A 378 9.56 -19.16 -4.82
CA SER A 378 8.86 -19.73 -3.65
C SER A 378 7.38 -19.99 -3.95
N ASN A 379 6.73 -19.02 -4.59
CA ASN A 379 5.30 -19.09 -4.95
C ASN A 379 5.04 -19.68 -6.35
N ARG A 380 6.06 -20.30 -7.03
CA ARG A 380 5.90 -20.73 -8.43
C ARG A 380 4.86 -21.82 -8.62
N ASP A 381 4.70 -22.71 -7.66
CA ASP A 381 3.86 -23.89 -7.75
C ASP A 381 2.44 -23.66 -7.21
N ALA A 382 2.13 -22.47 -6.70
CA ALA A 382 0.78 -22.10 -6.27
C ALA A 382 -0.21 -22.19 -7.45
N PRO A 383 -1.36 -22.88 -7.29
CA PRO A 383 -2.34 -23.06 -8.36
C PRO A 383 -3.06 -21.74 -8.74
N LEU A 384 -3.26 -20.86 -7.76
CA LEU A 384 -3.82 -19.53 -7.95
C LEU A 384 -2.77 -18.46 -7.63
N LYS A 385 -2.70 -17.42 -8.44
CA LYS A 385 -1.80 -16.28 -8.22
C LYS A 385 -2.48 -14.97 -8.47
N VAL A 386 -2.17 -14.00 -7.63
CA VAL A 386 -2.55 -12.61 -7.83
C VAL A 386 -1.40 -11.88 -8.52
N PHE A 387 -1.67 -11.37 -9.71
CA PHE A 387 -0.76 -10.50 -10.44
C PHE A 387 -1.21 -9.07 -10.31
N ARG A 388 -0.36 -8.21 -9.78
CA ARG A 388 -0.60 -6.77 -9.73
C ARG A 388 -0.07 -6.12 -11.01
N ILE A 389 -0.98 -5.87 -11.93
CA ILE A 389 -0.65 -5.31 -13.24
C ILE A 389 -1.21 -3.90 -13.33
N ARG A 390 -0.31 -2.90 -13.27
CA ARG A 390 -0.67 -1.49 -13.44
C ARG A 390 -1.78 -1.01 -12.49
N GLY A 391 -1.64 -1.35 -11.20
CA GLY A 391 -2.61 -0.98 -10.16
C GLY A 391 -3.90 -1.81 -10.16
N ARG A 392 -3.92 -2.95 -10.86
CA ARG A 392 -5.07 -3.86 -10.88
C ARG A 392 -4.64 -5.25 -10.43
N ASN A 393 -5.40 -5.86 -9.56
CA ASN A 393 -5.25 -7.26 -9.21
C ASN A 393 -5.88 -8.13 -10.30
N VAL A 394 -5.13 -9.09 -10.78
CA VAL A 394 -5.57 -10.08 -11.76
C VAL A 394 -5.35 -11.45 -11.14
N LEU A 395 -6.44 -12.10 -10.76
CA LEU A 395 -6.41 -13.49 -10.31
C LEU A 395 -6.25 -14.41 -11.54
N LYS A 396 -5.30 -15.32 -11.48
CA LYS A 396 -5.03 -16.25 -12.57
C LYS A 396 -4.72 -17.64 -12.04
N GLU A 397 -5.38 -18.64 -12.59
CA GLU A 397 -4.94 -20.02 -12.44
C GLU A 397 -3.61 -20.24 -13.17
N THR A 398 -2.70 -20.92 -12.53
CA THR A 398 -1.38 -21.21 -13.06
C THR A 398 -1.16 -22.71 -13.04
N ASN A 399 -0.77 -23.24 -14.19
CA ASN A 399 -0.30 -24.63 -14.31
C ASN A 399 1.15 -24.57 -14.82
N ASN A 400 2.07 -24.28 -13.90
CA ASN A 400 3.47 -24.22 -14.26
C ASN A 400 4.06 -25.62 -14.45
N PRO A 401 4.79 -25.88 -15.54
CA PRO A 401 5.50 -27.15 -15.71
C PRO A 401 6.44 -27.39 -14.51
N PRO A 402 6.53 -28.63 -14.02
CA PRO A 402 7.40 -28.96 -12.90
C PRO A 402 8.86 -28.66 -13.23
N VAL A 403 9.62 -28.29 -12.23
CA VAL A 403 11.09 -28.11 -12.27
C VAL A 403 11.70 -29.08 -11.28
N GLU A 404 12.87 -29.65 -11.62
CA GLU A 404 13.56 -30.57 -10.74
C GLU A 404 13.89 -29.93 -9.40
N SER A 405 13.63 -30.67 -8.30
CA SER A 405 13.80 -30.16 -6.92
C SER A 405 15.23 -29.73 -6.64
N TRP A 406 16.23 -30.45 -7.18
CA TRP A 406 17.64 -30.10 -7.01
C TRP A 406 17.98 -28.75 -7.64
N LEU A 407 17.43 -28.44 -8.83
CA LEU A 407 17.68 -27.17 -9.52
C LEU A 407 17.02 -26.02 -8.76
N LYS A 408 15.78 -26.24 -8.28
CA LYS A 408 15.08 -25.26 -7.45
C LYS A 408 15.86 -24.96 -6.16
N SER A 409 16.37 -26.00 -5.47
CA SER A 409 17.19 -25.83 -4.26
C SER A 409 18.49 -25.06 -4.56
N ALA A 410 19.23 -25.45 -5.59
CA ALA A 410 20.46 -24.77 -5.98
C ALA A 410 20.26 -23.29 -6.33
N VAL A 411 19.14 -22.95 -6.96
CA VAL A 411 18.77 -21.53 -7.22
C VAL A 411 18.50 -20.80 -5.91
N PHE A 412 17.75 -21.39 -4.96
CA PHE A 412 17.52 -20.76 -3.65
C PHE A 412 18.81 -20.53 -2.88
N ASP A 413 19.73 -21.51 -2.87
CA ASP A 413 21.01 -21.38 -2.19
C ASP A 413 21.86 -20.27 -2.80
N THR A 414 21.88 -20.19 -4.15
CA THR A 414 22.56 -19.11 -4.86
C THR A 414 21.97 -17.74 -4.54
N LEU A 415 20.64 -17.62 -4.48
CA LEU A 415 19.97 -16.37 -4.13
C LEU A 415 20.25 -15.95 -2.69
N ARG A 416 20.21 -16.90 -1.72
CA ARG A 416 20.55 -16.62 -0.32
C ARG A 416 22.00 -16.17 -0.16
N ALA A 417 22.93 -16.84 -0.84
CA ALA A 417 24.34 -16.45 -0.84
C ALA A 417 24.54 -15.03 -1.41
N ALA A 418 23.87 -14.71 -2.52
CA ALA A 418 23.90 -13.38 -3.11
C ALA A 418 23.31 -12.31 -2.19
N MET A 419 22.18 -12.59 -1.52
CA MET A 419 21.58 -11.69 -0.53
C MET A 419 22.55 -11.45 0.64
N ARG A 420 23.14 -12.50 1.21
CA ARG A 420 24.16 -12.35 2.28
C ARG A 420 25.35 -11.50 1.83
N GLN A 421 25.84 -11.69 0.60
CA GLN A 421 26.94 -10.88 0.07
C GLN A 421 26.54 -9.40 -0.07
N ARG A 422 25.31 -9.10 -0.49
CA ARG A 422 24.80 -7.72 -0.54
C ARG A 422 24.66 -7.12 0.86
N LEU A 423 24.11 -7.86 1.81
CA LEU A 423 23.90 -7.43 3.18
C LEU A 423 25.21 -7.21 3.95
N ARG A 424 26.31 -7.87 3.55
CA ARG A 424 27.65 -7.61 4.10
C ARG A 424 28.15 -6.18 3.83
N ALA A 425 27.62 -5.50 2.81
CA ALA A 425 27.93 -4.11 2.52
C ALA A 425 27.13 -3.12 3.39
N ALA A 426 26.08 -3.57 4.08
CA ALA A 426 25.33 -2.77 5.04
C ALA A 426 26.12 -2.63 6.35
N PRO A 427 25.88 -1.60 7.16
CA PRO A 427 26.43 -1.51 8.50
C PRO A 427 26.16 -2.78 9.31
N ALA A 428 27.14 -3.20 10.14
CA ALA A 428 26.95 -4.35 11.01
C ALA A 428 25.89 -4.06 12.11
N PRO A 429 25.17 -5.09 12.57
CA PRO A 429 24.30 -4.95 13.75
C PRO A 429 25.08 -4.49 14.96
N THR A 430 24.48 -3.66 15.82
CA THR A 430 25.08 -3.17 17.07
C THR A 430 24.82 -4.09 18.27
N GLY A 431 24.06 -5.15 18.09
CA GLY A 431 23.70 -6.13 19.12
C GLY A 431 22.97 -7.33 18.53
N PRO A 432 22.46 -8.25 19.36
CA PRO A 432 21.68 -9.40 18.91
C PRO A 432 20.49 -8.97 18.04
N VAL A 433 20.25 -9.68 16.93
CA VAL A 433 19.23 -9.33 15.93
C VAL A 433 17.96 -10.11 16.19
N PRO A 434 16.77 -9.48 16.40
CA PRO A 434 15.51 -10.17 16.55
C PRO A 434 15.04 -10.71 15.18
N VAL A 435 14.78 -12.04 15.11
CA VAL A 435 14.46 -12.74 13.85
C VAL A 435 13.09 -13.41 13.86
N GLY A 436 12.29 -13.22 14.89
CA GLY A 436 10.98 -13.85 15.04
C GLY A 436 9.86 -13.27 14.18
N SER A 437 10.07 -12.13 13.53
CA SER A 437 9.04 -11.48 12.70
C SER A 437 8.61 -12.36 11.52
N THR A 438 7.31 -12.62 11.42
CA THR A 438 6.68 -13.37 10.31
C THR A 438 6.11 -12.46 9.23
N VAL A 439 6.20 -11.14 9.40
CA VAL A 439 5.71 -10.16 8.43
C VAL A 439 6.51 -10.26 7.13
N PRO A 440 5.85 -10.36 5.97
CA PRO A 440 6.52 -10.42 4.68
C PRO A 440 7.32 -9.15 4.38
N VAL A 441 8.49 -9.30 3.74
CA VAL A 441 9.28 -8.15 3.26
C VAL A 441 8.51 -7.43 2.17
N GLU A 442 8.11 -6.20 2.43
CA GLU A 442 7.35 -5.40 1.48
C GLU A 442 8.27 -4.71 0.47
N LEU A 443 8.11 -5.08 -0.82
CA LEU A 443 8.90 -4.53 -1.92
C LEU A 443 8.17 -3.46 -2.74
N VAL A 444 6.87 -3.30 -2.55
CA VAL A 444 6.03 -2.37 -3.33
C VAL A 444 4.95 -1.77 -2.43
N ARG A 445 5.04 -0.47 -2.18
CA ARG A 445 4.06 0.30 -1.39
C ARG A 445 3.19 1.20 -2.27
N ARG A 446 2.75 0.74 -3.46
CA ARG A 446 2.09 1.63 -4.43
C ARG A 446 0.61 1.88 -4.18
N GLU A 447 -0.05 1.02 -3.45
CA GLU A 447 -1.47 1.11 -3.10
C GLU A 447 -1.56 0.81 -1.62
N ALA A 448 -1.40 1.80 -0.80
CA ALA A 448 -1.49 1.63 0.64
C ALA A 448 -2.56 2.56 1.19
N SER A 449 -3.63 1.97 1.68
CA SER A 449 -4.53 2.63 2.59
C SER A 449 -3.75 3.08 3.82
N THR A 450 -4.07 4.26 4.34
CA THR A 450 -3.36 4.81 5.50
C THR A 450 -4.06 4.36 6.77
N SER A 451 -3.38 3.58 7.59
CA SER A 451 -3.89 3.09 8.87
C SER A 451 -3.28 3.87 10.04
N LYS A 452 -4.02 3.94 11.16
CA LYS A 452 -3.53 4.43 12.46
C LYS A 452 -2.17 3.81 12.84
N LEU A 453 -1.95 2.53 12.51
CA LEU A 453 -0.80 1.73 12.94
C LEU A 453 0.29 1.54 11.89
N ALA A 454 0.16 2.09 10.68
CA ALA A 454 1.11 1.90 9.58
C ALA A 454 1.42 0.41 9.30
N LEU A 455 0.39 -0.36 9.00
CA LEU A 455 0.47 -1.82 8.83
C LEU A 455 1.10 -2.21 7.48
N ALA A 456 1.93 -3.25 7.50
CA ALA A 456 2.45 -3.89 6.31
C ALA A 456 1.52 -5.04 5.86
N ARG A 457 1.51 -5.35 4.56
CA ARG A 457 0.70 -6.47 4.04
C ARG A 457 1.09 -7.80 4.66
N GLY A 458 0.08 -8.55 5.06
CA GLY A 458 0.25 -9.81 5.79
C GLY A 458 0.53 -9.64 7.27
N GLN A 459 0.66 -8.41 7.76
CA GLN A 459 0.77 -8.16 9.18
C GLN A 459 -0.54 -8.51 9.88
N ARG A 460 -0.41 -9.18 11.02
CA ARG A 460 -1.52 -9.59 11.89
C ARG A 460 -1.60 -8.64 13.07
N LEU A 461 -2.79 -8.21 13.38
CA LEU A 461 -3.09 -7.33 14.49
C LEU A 461 -4.05 -8.04 15.44
N PRO A 462 -3.68 -8.31 16.69
CA PRO A 462 -4.59 -8.93 17.65
C PRO A 462 -5.79 -8.02 17.91
N LEU A 463 -6.96 -8.62 18.08
CA LEU A 463 -8.21 -7.93 18.40
C LEU A 463 -8.61 -8.20 19.85
N GLY A 464 -9.23 -7.23 20.48
CA GLY A 464 -9.71 -7.35 21.85
C GLY A 464 -10.70 -8.51 22.08
N ASP A 465 -10.87 -8.90 23.34
CA ASP A 465 -11.69 -10.06 23.75
C ASP A 465 -13.20 -9.76 23.80
N GLY A 466 -13.65 -8.58 23.40
CA GLY A 466 -15.06 -8.22 23.38
C GLY A 466 -15.89 -9.12 22.47
N SER A 467 -17.13 -9.44 22.88
CA SER A 467 -18.03 -10.36 22.18
C SER A 467 -18.60 -9.80 20.86
N ILE A 468 -18.39 -8.53 20.59
CA ILE A 468 -18.86 -7.84 19.39
C ILE A 468 -17.70 -7.23 18.64
N MET A 469 -17.52 -7.64 17.38
CA MET A 469 -16.67 -6.96 16.41
C MET A 469 -17.57 -6.11 15.52
N ARG A 470 -17.36 -4.78 15.52
CA ARG A 470 -18.10 -3.82 14.71
C ARG A 470 -17.22 -3.28 13.61
N LEU A 471 -17.46 -3.70 12.39
CA LEU A 471 -16.91 -3.08 11.19
C LEU A 471 -17.60 -1.74 10.95
N PHE A 472 -16.88 -0.76 10.42
CA PHE A 472 -17.44 0.54 10.11
C PHE A 472 -16.82 1.18 8.87
N VAL A 473 -17.61 2.01 8.19
CA VAL A 473 -17.16 2.96 7.17
C VAL A 473 -17.93 4.26 7.33
N HIS A 474 -17.23 5.38 7.10
CA HIS A 474 -17.82 6.70 6.92
C HIS A 474 -17.23 7.35 5.68
N TRP A 475 -18.06 8.07 4.92
CA TRP A 475 -17.62 8.72 3.70
C TRP A 475 -18.37 10.01 3.44
N TYR A 476 -17.87 10.81 2.47
CA TYR A 476 -18.57 11.97 1.91
C TYR A 476 -18.78 11.78 0.41
N GLY A 477 -19.86 12.31 -0.13
CA GLY A 477 -20.17 12.32 -1.56
C GLY A 477 -21.18 11.26 -1.99
N HIS A 478 -20.77 10.44 -2.94
CA HIS A 478 -21.65 9.43 -3.52
C HIS A 478 -21.63 8.14 -2.71
N ASP A 479 -22.45 7.20 -3.16
CA ASP A 479 -22.75 5.94 -2.52
C ASP A 479 -21.55 5.00 -2.33
N VAL A 480 -21.35 4.54 -1.08
CA VAL A 480 -20.35 3.54 -0.68
C VAL A 480 -21.01 2.49 0.20
N ASP A 481 -20.99 1.25 -0.26
CA ASP A 481 -21.54 0.10 0.46
C ASP A 481 -20.47 -0.62 1.29
N LEU A 482 -20.82 -1.02 2.50
CA LEU A 482 -20.06 -1.97 3.33
C LEU A 482 -20.73 -3.34 3.27
N GLY A 483 -20.04 -4.35 2.80
CA GLY A 483 -20.48 -5.74 2.88
C GLY A 483 -19.51 -6.60 3.67
N VAL A 484 -19.94 -7.76 4.12
CA VAL A 484 -19.08 -8.78 4.71
C VAL A 484 -19.43 -10.16 4.17
N CYS A 485 -18.39 -10.91 3.80
CA CYS A 485 -18.49 -12.29 3.37
C CYS A 485 -17.81 -13.21 4.41
N PHE A 486 -18.38 -14.36 4.68
CA PHE A 486 -17.85 -15.35 5.61
C PHE A 486 -17.33 -16.57 4.86
N ALA A 487 -16.16 -17.06 5.26
CA ALA A 487 -15.49 -18.17 4.61
C ALA A 487 -14.93 -19.19 5.61
N ASP A 488 -14.73 -20.42 5.13
CA ASP A 488 -14.09 -21.50 5.85
C ASP A 488 -12.58 -21.29 6.01
N ALA A 489 -11.92 -22.14 6.79
CA ALA A 489 -10.49 -22.06 7.07
C ALA A 489 -9.61 -22.21 5.80
N LEU A 490 -10.09 -22.90 4.79
CA LEU A 490 -9.36 -23.15 3.53
C LEU A 490 -9.65 -22.09 2.46
N LEU A 491 -10.58 -21.17 2.72
CA LEU A 491 -11.06 -20.18 1.75
C LEU A 491 -11.54 -20.85 0.44
N MET A 492 -12.22 -21.97 0.59
CA MET A 492 -12.78 -22.73 -0.52
C MET A 492 -14.27 -22.49 -0.68
N GLU A 493 -14.96 -22.23 0.41
CA GLU A 493 -16.41 -22.08 0.47
C GLU A 493 -16.80 -20.73 1.06
N GLN A 494 -17.73 -20.07 0.43
CA GLN A 494 -18.44 -18.94 0.99
C GLN A 494 -19.63 -19.46 1.80
N LEU A 495 -19.58 -19.26 3.12
CA LEU A 495 -20.56 -19.78 4.07
C LEU A 495 -21.78 -18.87 4.25
N GLY A 496 -21.59 -17.56 4.05
CA GLY A 496 -22.63 -16.55 4.20
C GLY A 496 -22.13 -15.15 3.80
N TYR A 497 -23.05 -14.19 3.74
CA TYR A 497 -22.72 -12.78 3.50
C TYR A 497 -23.83 -11.86 4.01
N LEU A 498 -23.47 -10.60 4.32
CA LEU A 498 -24.37 -9.48 4.50
C LEU A 498 -23.90 -8.32 3.63
N ASP A 499 -24.83 -7.61 3.04
CA ASP A 499 -24.62 -6.38 2.28
C ASP A 499 -25.94 -5.59 2.21
N TYR A 500 -25.96 -4.48 1.45
CA TYR A 500 -27.14 -3.64 1.27
C TYR A 500 -28.38 -4.40 0.79
N THR A 501 -28.22 -5.53 0.09
CA THR A 501 -29.34 -6.38 -0.35
C THR A 501 -29.83 -7.35 0.71
N ASN A 502 -29.10 -7.49 1.81
CA ASN A 502 -29.33 -8.50 2.83
C ASN A 502 -28.83 -8.04 4.20
N LEU A 503 -29.58 -7.11 4.84
CA LEU A 503 -29.21 -6.48 6.11
C LEU A 503 -29.26 -7.46 7.31
N SER A 504 -30.11 -8.47 7.22
CA SER A 504 -30.24 -9.53 8.22
C SER A 504 -30.62 -10.84 7.49
N SER A 505 -29.65 -11.68 7.24
CA SER A 505 -29.92 -13.01 6.69
C SER A 505 -30.70 -13.85 7.69
N ASN A 506 -31.78 -14.52 7.25
CA ASN A 506 -32.52 -15.49 8.10
C ASN A 506 -31.62 -16.53 8.74
N ARG A 507 -30.47 -16.86 8.11
CA ARG A 507 -29.46 -17.80 8.61
C ARG A 507 -28.50 -17.18 9.63
N LEU A 508 -28.28 -15.84 9.61
CA LEU A 508 -27.27 -15.13 10.40
C LEU A 508 -27.89 -14.09 11.34
N LYS A 509 -29.22 -14.05 11.46
CA LYS A 509 -29.97 -12.97 12.11
C LYS A 509 -29.56 -12.72 13.57
N ASN A 510 -29.10 -13.74 14.28
CA ASN A 510 -28.71 -13.59 15.68
C ASN A 510 -27.25 -13.14 15.84
N SER A 511 -26.42 -13.38 14.84
CA SER A 511 -24.96 -13.23 14.94
C SER A 511 -24.39 -12.09 14.11
N VAL A 512 -25.03 -11.71 13.00
CA VAL A 512 -24.51 -10.66 12.12
C VAL A 512 -25.64 -9.73 11.70
N LEU A 513 -25.42 -8.42 11.85
CA LEU A 513 -26.40 -7.38 11.54
C LEU A 513 -25.72 -6.22 10.80
N HIS A 514 -26.39 -5.70 9.77
CA HIS A 514 -25.99 -4.52 9.00
C HIS A 514 -26.84 -3.30 9.36
N SER A 515 -26.23 -2.11 9.44
CA SER A 515 -26.89 -0.89 9.92
C SER A 515 -27.82 -0.20 8.91
N GLY A 516 -28.02 -0.80 7.74
CA GLY A 516 -28.78 -0.21 6.63
C GLY A 516 -27.86 0.47 5.61
N ASP A 517 -28.41 0.73 4.43
CA ASP A 517 -27.72 1.26 3.25
C ASP A 517 -28.10 2.74 3.07
N ILE A 518 -27.10 3.63 3.02
CA ILE A 518 -27.27 5.07 2.83
C ILE A 518 -26.67 5.49 1.50
N THR A 519 -27.49 5.85 0.55
CA THR A 519 -27.09 6.12 -0.85
C THR A 519 -26.57 7.54 -1.12
N TYR A 520 -26.55 8.43 -0.10
CA TYR A 520 -26.12 9.82 -0.28
C TYR A 520 -25.46 10.38 1.00
N ALA A 521 -24.25 10.91 0.86
CA ALA A 521 -23.39 11.36 1.96
C ALA A 521 -22.96 12.83 1.79
N PRO A 522 -23.87 13.82 1.94
CA PRO A 522 -23.54 15.22 1.75
C PRO A 522 -22.69 15.77 2.90
N LEU A 523 -21.87 16.78 2.60
CA LEU A 523 -21.23 17.59 3.64
C LEU A 523 -22.29 18.40 4.41
N PRO A 524 -22.10 18.67 5.72
CA PRO A 524 -20.95 18.32 6.55
C PRO A 524 -21.04 16.93 7.20
N ASP A 525 -22.21 16.28 7.19
CA ASP A 525 -22.46 15.09 8.02
C ASP A 525 -21.91 13.79 7.41
N GLY A 526 -21.97 13.67 6.07
CA GLY A 526 -21.60 12.44 5.38
C GLY A 526 -22.61 11.32 5.59
N ALA A 527 -22.14 10.08 5.44
CA ALA A 527 -22.88 8.87 5.74
C ALA A 527 -21.95 7.80 6.36
N CYS A 528 -22.57 6.84 7.05
CA CYS A 528 -21.82 5.75 7.67
C CYS A 528 -22.61 4.45 7.64
N GLU A 529 -21.88 3.35 7.56
CA GLU A 529 -22.43 2.00 7.68
C GLU A 529 -21.64 1.18 8.69
N PHE A 530 -22.33 0.24 9.34
CA PHE A 530 -21.79 -0.67 10.32
C PHE A 530 -22.24 -2.11 10.06
N VAL A 531 -21.34 -3.05 10.37
CA VAL A 531 -21.70 -4.47 10.47
C VAL A 531 -21.22 -4.99 11.81
N ASP A 532 -22.15 -5.49 12.64
CA ASP A 532 -21.83 -6.20 13.87
C ASP A 532 -21.70 -7.68 13.63
N ILE A 533 -20.61 -8.26 14.11
CA ILE A 533 -20.35 -9.70 14.15
C ILE A 533 -20.23 -10.11 15.61
N LYS A 534 -21.12 -11.01 16.08
CA LYS A 534 -21.16 -11.51 17.45
C LYS A 534 -20.45 -12.86 17.56
N ASP A 535 -19.93 -13.18 18.73
CA ASP A 535 -19.32 -14.49 19.02
C ASP A 535 -20.29 -15.69 18.87
N THR A 536 -21.59 -15.44 18.77
CA THR A 536 -22.60 -16.45 18.45
C THR A 536 -22.54 -16.97 17.02
N ILE A 537 -21.70 -16.39 16.13
CA ILE A 537 -21.62 -16.74 14.71
C ILE A 537 -21.29 -18.24 14.50
N TRP A 538 -20.52 -18.87 15.40
CA TRP A 538 -20.20 -20.30 15.31
C TRP A 538 -21.40 -21.23 15.53
N GLN A 539 -22.48 -20.73 16.15
CA GLN A 539 -23.73 -21.49 16.29
C GLN A 539 -24.47 -21.59 14.95
N GLU A 540 -24.31 -20.57 14.10
CA GLU A 540 -24.97 -20.47 12.80
C GLU A 540 -24.07 -20.93 11.65
N LEU A 541 -22.76 -20.71 11.75
CA LEU A 541 -21.73 -21.12 10.80
C LEU A 541 -20.59 -21.85 11.52
N PRO A 542 -20.73 -23.15 11.84
CA PRO A 542 -19.76 -23.87 12.67
C PRO A 542 -18.34 -23.97 12.09
N THR A 543 -18.18 -23.83 10.77
CA THR A 543 -16.89 -23.96 10.08
C THR A 543 -16.29 -22.60 9.69
N VAL A 544 -16.92 -21.49 10.10
CA VAL A 544 -16.43 -20.15 9.76
C VAL A 544 -15.08 -19.89 10.43
N ARG A 545 -14.17 -19.35 9.66
CA ARG A 545 -12.89 -18.82 10.17
C ARG A 545 -12.69 -17.35 9.80
N TYR A 546 -13.01 -16.97 8.58
CA TYR A 546 -12.73 -15.61 8.11
C TYR A 546 -13.98 -14.79 7.87
N ALA A 547 -13.95 -13.53 8.35
CA ALA A 547 -14.83 -12.47 7.91
C ALA A 547 -14.06 -11.55 6.98
N ILE A 548 -14.61 -11.30 5.79
CA ILE A 548 -14.00 -10.55 4.70
C ILE A 548 -14.83 -9.30 4.44
N PRO A 549 -14.52 -8.15 5.05
CA PRO A 549 -15.18 -6.89 4.75
C PRO A 549 -14.84 -6.43 3.34
N GLN A 550 -15.81 -5.92 2.65
CA GLN A 550 -15.69 -5.38 1.31
C GLN A 550 -16.35 -4.00 1.24
N LEU A 551 -15.61 -3.03 0.72
CA LEU A 551 -16.12 -1.70 0.41
C LEU A 551 -16.34 -1.57 -1.09
N ILE A 552 -17.49 -1.04 -1.50
CA ILE A 552 -17.87 -0.87 -2.90
C ILE A 552 -18.36 0.56 -3.10
N SER A 553 -17.75 1.31 -4.01
CA SER A 553 -18.32 2.55 -4.52
C SER A 553 -19.31 2.22 -5.64
N PHE A 554 -20.60 2.28 -5.34
CA PHE A 554 -21.67 1.96 -6.29
C PHE A 554 -21.75 2.98 -7.42
N SER A 555 -21.50 4.24 -7.12
CA SER A 555 -21.52 5.35 -8.10
C SER A 555 -20.39 5.29 -9.12
N GLY A 556 -19.34 4.51 -8.88
CA GLY A 556 -18.23 4.29 -9.80
C GLY A 556 -17.03 5.22 -9.55
N ASP A 557 -17.04 6.04 -8.49
CA ASP A 557 -15.88 6.80 -8.05
C ASP A 557 -14.81 5.85 -7.47
N LYS A 558 -13.54 6.20 -7.61
CA LYS A 558 -12.47 5.42 -7.01
C LYS A 558 -12.27 5.84 -5.56
N PHE A 559 -11.84 4.93 -4.72
CA PHE A 559 -11.56 5.24 -3.33
C PHE A 559 -10.45 6.30 -3.15
N ASP A 560 -9.53 6.46 -4.10
CA ASP A 560 -8.57 7.59 -4.13
C ASP A 560 -9.24 8.97 -4.23
N ASP A 561 -10.46 9.03 -4.74
CA ASP A 561 -11.21 10.27 -4.98
C ASP A 561 -12.31 10.49 -3.91
N ILE A 562 -12.47 9.57 -2.95
CA ILE A 562 -13.50 9.62 -1.89
C ILE A 562 -12.83 9.89 -0.54
N ASP A 563 -13.25 10.96 0.16
CA ASP A 563 -12.88 11.14 1.56
C ASP A 563 -13.63 10.12 2.41
N ASN A 564 -12.91 9.18 3.00
CA ASN A 564 -13.45 8.05 3.73
C ASN A 564 -12.62 7.70 4.95
N VAL A 565 -13.24 7.04 5.92
CA VAL A 565 -12.56 6.31 7.00
C VAL A 565 -13.30 5.00 7.24
N ALA A 566 -12.56 3.89 7.31
CA ALA A 566 -13.08 2.57 7.60
C ALA A 566 -12.28 1.91 8.72
N GLY A 567 -12.82 0.88 9.35
CA GLY A 567 -12.09 0.17 10.40
C GLY A 567 -12.91 -0.86 11.16
N ILE A 568 -12.40 -1.20 12.34
CA ILE A 568 -13.00 -2.16 13.24
C ILE A 568 -12.93 -1.68 14.70
N MET A 569 -14.02 -1.85 15.41
CA MET A 569 -14.15 -1.68 16.86
C MET A 569 -14.44 -3.04 17.51
N VAL A 570 -13.94 -3.24 18.73
CA VAL A 570 -14.27 -4.41 19.56
C VAL A 570 -14.83 -3.96 20.88
N ARG A 571 -15.97 -4.53 21.30
CA ARG A 571 -16.66 -4.18 22.53
C ARG A 571 -17.37 -5.37 23.17
N SER A 572 -17.63 -5.28 24.47
CA SER A 572 -18.28 -6.36 25.24
C SER A 572 -19.78 -6.49 24.93
N GLN A 573 -20.48 -5.41 24.61
CA GLN A 573 -21.91 -5.38 24.35
C GLN A 573 -22.26 -4.49 23.14
N ALA A 574 -23.20 -4.94 22.33
CA ALA A 574 -23.62 -4.27 21.11
C ALA A 574 -24.21 -2.86 21.32
N MET A 575 -24.96 -2.68 22.41
CA MET A 575 -25.60 -1.39 22.77
C MET A 575 -24.81 -0.61 23.83
N ALA A 576 -23.55 -0.94 24.09
CA ALA A 576 -22.74 -0.21 25.06
C ALA A 576 -22.03 0.98 24.40
N GLY A 577 -22.05 2.14 25.05
CA GLY A 577 -21.44 3.38 24.56
C GLY A 577 -22.13 3.95 23.33
N GLU A 578 -21.45 4.88 22.68
CA GLU A 578 -21.95 5.46 21.43
C GLU A 578 -21.86 4.44 20.27
N ILE A 579 -22.55 4.74 19.18
CA ILE A 579 -22.56 3.87 18.00
C ILE A 579 -21.14 3.75 17.41
N PHE A 580 -20.44 4.86 17.32
CA PHE A 580 -18.98 4.92 17.12
C PHE A 580 -18.35 5.33 18.46
N GLU A 581 -17.58 4.43 19.03
CA GLU A 581 -16.93 4.63 20.33
C GLU A 581 -15.41 4.65 20.15
N PRO A 582 -14.79 5.83 20.13
CA PRO A 582 -13.37 5.99 19.78
C PRO A 582 -12.42 5.08 20.55
N ARG A 583 -12.62 4.88 21.85
CA ARG A 583 -11.72 4.08 22.69
C ARG A 583 -11.73 2.59 22.38
N THR A 584 -12.71 2.10 21.62
CA THR A 584 -12.82 0.70 21.19
C THR A 584 -12.31 0.47 19.77
N VAL A 585 -11.79 1.49 19.08
CA VAL A 585 -11.27 1.40 17.71
C VAL A 585 -9.93 0.69 17.72
N GLU A 586 -9.91 -0.56 17.28
CA GLU A 586 -8.68 -1.34 17.13
C GLU A 586 -7.80 -0.78 16.02
N THR A 587 -8.38 -0.52 14.86
CA THR A 587 -7.73 0.25 13.82
C THR A 587 -8.74 1.02 12.98
N ALA A 588 -8.30 2.17 12.48
CA ALA A 588 -9.00 2.98 11.49
C ALA A 588 -8.05 3.32 10.34
N MET A 589 -8.60 3.46 9.13
CA MET A 589 -7.82 3.70 7.92
C MET A 589 -8.58 4.56 6.93
N ASN A 590 -7.86 5.36 6.15
CA ASN A 590 -8.37 5.94 4.93
C ASN A 590 -8.03 4.99 3.78
N VAL A 591 -9.03 4.52 3.06
CA VAL A 591 -8.85 3.58 1.95
C VAL A 591 -8.46 4.35 0.70
N HIS A 592 -7.25 4.06 0.18
CA HIS A 592 -6.70 4.69 -1.01
C HIS A 592 -6.37 3.63 -2.05
N VAL A 593 -7.34 3.34 -2.92
CA VAL A 593 -7.16 2.41 -4.04
C VAL A 593 -7.75 2.99 -5.32
N LYS A 594 -7.05 2.79 -6.45
CA LYS A 594 -7.50 3.20 -7.79
C LYS A 594 -8.58 2.26 -8.34
N SER A 595 -9.50 1.86 -7.49
CA SER A 595 -10.58 0.94 -7.78
C SER A 595 -11.87 1.41 -7.12
N THR A 596 -13.00 0.92 -7.62
CA THR A 596 -14.35 1.10 -7.04
C THR A 596 -14.68 0.03 -6.00
N SER A 597 -13.74 -0.86 -5.68
CA SER A 597 -13.91 -1.90 -4.67
C SER A 597 -12.60 -2.13 -3.93
N ALA A 598 -12.68 -2.30 -2.62
CA ALA A 598 -11.54 -2.51 -1.73
C ALA A 598 -11.83 -3.61 -0.71
N ILE A 599 -10.80 -4.39 -0.39
CA ILE A 599 -10.75 -5.31 0.75
C ILE A 599 -9.48 -4.93 1.53
N PRO A 600 -9.59 -3.98 2.47
CA PRO A 600 -8.41 -3.47 3.17
C PRO A 600 -7.79 -4.49 4.11
N PHE A 601 -8.61 -5.32 4.75
CA PHE A 601 -8.21 -6.38 5.67
C PHE A 601 -9.21 -7.52 5.68
N ILE A 602 -8.86 -8.62 6.34
CA ILE A 602 -9.80 -9.68 6.74
C ILE A 602 -9.66 -9.91 8.25
N VAL A 603 -10.69 -10.49 8.85
CA VAL A 603 -10.68 -10.87 10.27
C VAL A 603 -10.63 -12.39 10.37
N ASP A 604 -9.59 -12.92 11.01
CA ASP A 604 -9.53 -14.30 11.47
C ASP A 604 -10.32 -14.38 12.80
N LEU A 605 -11.53 -14.89 12.73
CA LEU A 605 -12.43 -14.96 13.86
C LEU A 605 -11.95 -15.94 14.94
N VAL A 606 -11.21 -16.99 14.54
CA VAL A 606 -10.70 -18.03 15.44
C VAL A 606 -9.52 -17.53 16.26
N ASP A 607 -8.52 -16.97 15.58
CA ASP A 607 -7.31 -16.43 16.23
C ASP A 607 -7.52 -15.00 16.77
N ARG A 608 -8.69 -14.40 16.49
CA ARG A 608 -9.05 -13.01 16.84
C ARG A 608 -7.99 -12.02 16.38
N GLU A 609 -7.67 -12.09 15.09
CA GLU A 609 -6.68 -11.23 14.46
C GLU A 609 -7.25 -10.55 13.21
N LEU A 610 -6.91 -9.31 13.03
CA LEU A 610 -7.04 -8.63 11.74
C LEU A 610 -5.79 -8.91 10.90
N ILE A 611 -5.95 -9.34 9.65
CA ILE A 611 -4.87 -9.54 8.69
C ILE A 611 -4.94 -8.43 7.65
N TRP A 612 -3.93 -7.58 7.64
CA TRP A 612 -3.86 -6.46 6.70
C TRP A 612 -3.54 -6.92 5.28
N LEU A 613 -4.36 -6.58 4.31
CA LEU A 613 -4.19 -7.01 2.92
C LEU A 613 -4.03 -5.84 1.94
N ASP A 614 -4.75 -4.73 2.15
CA ASP A 614 -4.78 -3.57 1.26
C ASP A 614 -4.93 -3.99 -0.21
N THR A 615 -5.96 -4.80 -0.47
CA THR A 615 -6.21 -5.36 -1.80
C THR A 615 -7.50 -4.80 -2.40
N SER A 616 -7.63 -4.90 -3.73
CA SER A 616 -8.80 -4.41 -4.46
C SER A 616 -9.25 -5.41 -5.51
N LEU A 617 -10.55 -5.46 -5.74
CA LEU A 617 -11.12 -6.16 -6.89
C LEU A 617 -10.97 -5.27 -8.12
N GLY A 618 -10.57 -5.82 -9.26
CA GLY A 618 -10.43 -5.05 -10.50
C GLY A 618 -11.78 -4.46 -10.95
N SER A 619 -11.79 -3.28 -11.56
CA SER A 619 -12.97 -2.49 -11.95
C SER A 619 -14.00 -3.21 -12.84
N ARG A 620 -13.67 -4.34 -13.45
CA ARG A 620 -14.62 -5.20 -14.17
C ARG A 620 -15.36 -6.18 -13.26
N MET A 621 -14.85 -6.41 -12.05
CA MET A 621 -15.45 -7.33 -11.08
C MET A 621 -16.37 -6.61 -10.09
N GLY A 622 -16.27 -5.27 -9.97
CA GLY A 622 -17.00 -4.46 -9.00
C GLY A 622 -18.38 -3.93 -9.43
N ARG A 623 -18.89 -4.28 -10.61
CA ARG A 623 -20.24 -3.81 -11.05
C ARG A 623 -21.41 -4.67 -10.58
N PHE A 624 -21.14 -5.81 -10.01
CA PHE A 624 -22.13 -6.70 -9.41
C PHE A 624 -21.55 -7.21 -8.10
N ASN A 625 -22.37 -7.56 -7.13
CA ASN A 625 -22.01 -8.26 -5.88
C ASN A 625 -21.26 -9.60 -6.12
N THR A 626 -20.44 -9.66 -7.16
CA THR A 626 -19.57 -10.78 -7.56
C THR A 626 -18.34 -10.93 -6.66
N GLY A 627 -18.19 -10.05 -5.65
CA GLY A 627 -17.26 -10.26 -4.53
C GLY A 627 -17.51 -11.56 -3.78
N ARG A 628 -18.70 -12.13 -3.89
CA ARG A 628 -19.11 -13.36 -3.20
C ARG A 628 -18.14 -14.50 -3.47
N SER A 629 -18.05 -15.07 -4.62
CA SER A 629 -17.13 -16.21 -4.90
C SER A 629 -15.71 -15.77 -5.29
N ASN A 630 -15.57 -14.70 -6.07
CA ASN A 630 -14.27 -14.24 -6.55
C ASN A 630 -13.46 -13.53 -5.46
N GLY A 631 -14.14 -12.89 -4.47
CA GLY A 631 -13.48 -12.29 -3.31
C GLY A 631 -12.77 -13.33 -2.45
N VAL A 632 -13.44 -14.43 -2.14
CA VAL A 632 -12.86 -15.53 -1.34
C VAL A 632 -11.64 -16.14 -2.03
N GLN A 633 -11.73 -16.40 -3.36
CA GLN A 633 -10.60 -16.92 -4.14
C GLN A 633 -9.42 -15.93 -4.22
N LEU A 634 -9.72 -14.63 -4.34
CA LEU A 634 -8.69 -13.59 -4.31
C LEU A 634 -7.95 -13.60 -2.97
N ILE A 635 -8.68 -13.60 -1.86
CA ILE A 635 -8.11 -13.63 -0.51
C ILE A 635 -7.27 -14.90 -0.31
N ARG A 636 -7.77 -16.06 -0.73
CA ARG A 636 -7.00 -17.30 -0.70
C ARG A 636 -5.66 -17.16 -1.42
N ALA A 637 -5.68 -16.67 -2.65
CA ALA A 637 -4.47 -16.49 -3.45
C ALA A 637 -3.52 -15.44 -2.86
N GLU A 638 -4.05 -14.38 -2.24
CA GLU A 638 -3.24 -13.37 -1.54
C GLU A 638 -2.56 -13.98 -0.30
N LEU A 639 -3.29 -14.66 0.58
CA LEU A 639 -2.72 -15.29 1.77
C LEU A 639 -1.69 -16.36 1.39
N GLU A 640 -1.99 -17.20 0.38
CA GLU A 640 -1.04 -18.19 -0.12
C GLU A 640 0.24 -17.52 -0.64
N THR A 641 0.10 -16.40 -1.35
CA THR A 641 1.25 -15.62 -1.82
C THR A 641 2.06 -15.05 -0.65
N LEU A 642 1.42 -14.44 0.34
CA LEU A 642 2.07 -13.86 1.51
C LEU A 642 2.83 -14.92 2.33
N ASN A 643 2.24 -16.09 2.52
CA ASN A 643 2.86 -17.21 3.25
C ASN A 643 4.13 -17.77 2.56
N HIS A 644 4.31 -17.53 1.25
CA HIS A 644 5.49 -17.95 0.50
C HIS A 644 6.54 -16.85 0.34
N MET A 645 6.30 -15.64 0.83
CA MET A 645 7.25 -14.54 0.75
C MET A 645 8.35 -14.66 1.81
N LEU A 646 9.52 -14.09 1.50
CA LEU A 646 10.58 -13.88 2.48
C LEU A 646 10.07 -12.95 3.57
N THR A 647 10.23 -13.33 4.84
CA THR A 647 9.79 -12.50 5.98
C THR A 647 10.88 -11.53 6.44
N ASN A 648 10.49 -10.50 7.19
CA ASN A 648 11.41 -9.56 7.82
C ASN A 648 12.41 -10.31 8.71
N GLY A 649 11.94 -11.25 9.53
CA GLY A 649 12.80 -12.07 10.37
C GLY A 649 13.84 -12.89 9.57
N GLN A 650 13.42 -13.49 8.45
CA GLN A 650 14.36 -14.21 7.57
C GLN A 650 15.39 -13.30 6.92
N LEU A 651 15.03 -12.08 6.52
CA LEU A 651 15.96 -11.10 5.96
C LEU A 651 16.95 -10.62 7.03
N LEU A 652 16.46 -10.34 8.24
CA LEU A 652 17.29 -9.97 9.38
C LEU A 652 18.26 -11.09 9.77
N ALA A 653 17.82 -12.36 9.73
CA ALA A 653 18.69 -13.52 9.94
C ALA A 653 19.81 -13.61 8.90
N LEU A 654 19.53 -13.30 7.63
CA LEU A 654 20.56 -13.25 6.57
C LEU A 654 21.55 -12.10 6.81
N TRP A 655 21.08 -10.96 7.33
CA TRP A 655 21.93 -9.83 7.69
C TRP A 655 22.83 -10.15 8.90
N ALA A 656 22.26 -10.70 9.97
CA ALA A 656 23.03 -11.17 11.12
C ALA A 656 24.12 -12.19 10.70
N ALA A 657 23.73 -13.19 9.88
CA ALA A 657 24.68 -14.17 9.37
C ALA A 657 25.73 -13.59 8.40
N ALA A 658 25.49 -12.45 7.77
CA ALA A 658 26.47 -11.76 6.94
C ALA A 658 27.57 -11.09 7.80
N HIS A 659 27.30 -10.79 9.07
CA HIS A 659 28.19 -10.11 10.00
C HIS A 659 28.59 -10.97 11.21
N ASP A 660 28.27 -12.27 11.17
CA ASP A 660 28.53 -13.23 12.24
C ASP A 660 27.97 -12.74 13.61
N THR A 661 26.79 -12.12 13.59
CA THR A 661 26.11 -11.55 14.76
C THR A 661 25.08 -12.55 15.33
N GLU A 662 24.94 -12.56 16.65
CA GLU A 662 23.96 -13.38 17.36
C GLU A 662 22.52 -12.96 17.02
N THR A 663 21.60 -13.94 17.06
CA THR A 663 20.16 -13.72 16.81
C THR A 663 19.33 -14.09 18.02
N THR A 664 18.19 -13.40 18.21
CA THR A 664 17.19 -13.75 19.21
C THR A 664 15.89 -14.20 18.53
N PRO A 665 15.11 -15.14 19.14
CA PRO A 665 13.86 -15.63 18.58
C PRO A 665 12.71 -14.60 18.64
N ASP A 666 12.90 -13.48 19.35
CA ASP A 666 11.89 -12.44 19.50
C ASP A 666 11.50 -11.83 18.13
N ALA A 667 10.27 -11.42 18.01
CA ALA A 667 9.82 -10.62 16.86
C ALA A 667 10.45 -9.21 16.86
N GLY A 668 10.89 -8.75 18.02
CA GLY A 668 11.37 -7.39 18.24
C GLY A 668 10.21 -6.38 18.26
N ASP A 669 10.55 -5.10 18.40
CA ASP A 669 9.59 -4.04 18.15
C ASP A 669 9.34 -3.97 16.64
N GLU A 670 8.12 -4.32 16.19
CA GLU A 670 7.76 -4.39 14.78
C GLU A 670 8.03 -3.10 13.99
N PRO A 671 7.73 -1.88 14.48
CA PRO A 671 8.13 -0.65 13.80
C PRO A 671 9.64 -0.53 13.61
N THR A 672 10.43 -0.84 14.63
CA THR A 672 11.91 -0.81 14.55
C THR A 672 12.44 -1.83 13.52
N ASN A 673 11.86 -3.03 13.48
CA ASN A 673 12.21 -4.04 12.49
C ASN A 673 11.87 -3.59 11.07
N HIS A 674 10.72 -2.98 10.87
CA HIS A 674 10.32 -2.45 9.56
C HIS A 674 11.27 -1.36 9.07
N ASP A 675 11.67 -0.43 9.92
CA ASP A 675 12.62 0.62 9.59
C ASP A 675 14.00 0.05 9.28
N GLN A 676 14.46 -0.94 10.06
CA GLN A 676 15.72 -1.62 9.80
C GLN A 676 15.70 -2.35 8.46
N VAL A 677 14.63 -3.11 8.17
CA VAL A 677 14.46 -3.79 6.88
C VAL A 677 14.43 -2.77 5.73
N ALA A 678 13.71 -1.66 5.88
CA ALA A 678 13.66 -0.62 4.85
C ALA A 678 15.06 -0.03 4.54
N LYS A 679 15.89 0.17 5.56
CA LYS A 679 17.30 0.59 5.38
C LYS A 679 18.14 -0.48 4.67
N LEU A 680 17.99 -1.75 5.04
CA LEU A 680 18.70 -2.86 4.40
C LEU A 680 18.33 -3.01 2.92
N LEU A 681 17.11 -2.74 2.51
CA LEU A 681 16.66 -2.83 1.12
C LEU A 681 17.38 -1.85 0.17
N ALA A 682 18.06 -0.83 0.70
CA ALA A 682 18.85 0.11 -0.09
C ALA A 682 20.13 -0.53 -0.66
N PHE A 683 20.64 -1.58 -0.06
CA PHE A 683 21.85 -2.32 -0.47
C PHE A 683 21.52 -3.39 -1.49
#